data_7c0f68b1b281f6d2262b581da64c8514
#
_entry.id   7c0f68b1b281f6d2262b581da64c8514
#
_cell.length_a   1.000
_cell.length_b   1.000
_cell.length_c   1.000
_cell.angle_alpha   90.00
_cell.angle_beta   90.00
_cell.angle_gamma   90.00
#
_symmetry.space_group_name_H-M   'P 1'
#
loop_
_entity.id
_entity.type
_entity.pdbx_description
1 polymer ?
#
loop_
_entity_poly.entity_id
_entity_poly.type
_entity_poly.pdbx_seq_one_letter_code
_entity_poly.pdbx_strand_id
1 'polypeptide(L)'
;MENMFWIGFAGALVAGIFALMQAKKVMAYSEGTERMQKLAQAIREGANAYLKQQYSTVFKVFVVVFIALLAMAFATDGAMLSKFTPFAFVSGGVFSMLAGFVGMKIATSSNARTAHAASESLNKGLRVAFSSGSVMGFTVVGLGMLDITLWFFLLRYVFGIADPMELGNVMVMNGMGASFMALFARVGGGIYTKAADVGADLVGKVEAGIPEDDPRNPATIADNVGDNVGDVAGMGADLYESYVGSILATFALGAVGGYGFGGMLLPMALSVTGIICSILGSFLVKTKEDATQESLLKSLRTGTYTAAILAAIVAAPLTYFIVGSWGVYVAILCGLIGGCAIGYYTEYYTSDTYKPTQELAASSETGAATIIIGGISLGLKSTMTSIVIVAIAVLVSYFASGGSVEIVDAAGNFTAAFNRGLYGIGIAGVGMLSTLGITLATDAYGPVADNAGGIAEMSGLPEEVRERTDALDSLGNTTAATGKGFAIGSASLTSLALLVSYVNIVQQNTTETLNFTLTSPTVLVGMFIGAMLTFVFSAFTMSAVQKAAQSIVVEVRRQFRDIPGIMDYKADPDYASCVSLCTKGALKEMVAPAVLAIVVPILTGIILGPTGVVGLLGGVSVTGFAMAVFMSNAGGAWDNAKKYIERGNHGGKGSEQHKAAVVGDTVGDPFKDTSGPSLNILIKLCSTVSIVFSGLILAFNLMNFI
;
A
#
# COMPACT_ATOMS: atom_id res chain seq x y z
N MET A 1 -24.09 -14.16 -18.93
CA MET A 1 -23.00 -13.43 -18.25
C MET A 1 -23.02 -13.65 -16.74
N GLU A 2 -24.17 -13.58 -16.07
CA GLU A 2 -24.24 -13.77 -14.61
C GLU A 2 -23.56 -15.06 -14.11
N ASN A 3 -23.80 -16.19 -14.76
CA ASN A 3 -23.17 -17.46 -14.38
C ASN A 3 -21.65 -17.49 -14.55
N MET A 4 -21.05 -16.49 -15.21
CA MET A 4 -19.58 -16.42 -15.36
C MET A 4 -18.88 -15.85 -14.12
N PHE A 5 -19.61 -15.24 -13.18
CA PHE A 5 -19.01 -14.76 -11.91
C PHE A 5 -18.37 -15.86 -11.07
N TRP A 6 -18.70 -17.15 -11.33
CA TRP A 6 -17.99 -18.29 -10.73
C TRP A 6 -16.49 -18.32 -10.98
N ILE A 7 -16.01 -17.61 -12.02
CA ILE A 7 -14.57 -17.47 -12.29
C ILE A 7 -13.83 -16.83 -11.12
N GLY A 8 -14.49 -15.96 -10.33
CA GLY A 8 -13.89 -15.34 -9.15
C GLY A 8 -13.51 -16.38 -8.09
N PHE A 9 -14.39 -17.36 -7.80
CA PHE A 9 -14.03 -18.46 -6.90
C PHE A 9 -12.90 -19.33 -7.47
N ALA A 10 -12.91 -19.60 -8.78
CA ALA A 10 -11.83 -20.34 -9.43
C ALA A 10 -10.49 -19.58 -9.31
N GLY A 11 -10.49 -18.27 -9.56
CA GLY A 11 -9.32 -17.41 -9.38
C GLY A 11 -8.80 -17.39 -7.95
N ALA A 12 -9.69 -17.22 -6.97
CA ALA A 12 -9.36 -17.26 -5.55
C ALA A 12 -8.75 -18.62 -5.15
N LEU A 13 -9.32 -19.72 -5.62
CA LEU A 13 -8.82 -21.07 -5.35
C LEU A 13 -7.42 -21.29 -5.95
N VAL A 14 -7.21 -20.88 -7.21
CA VAL A 14 -5.91 -20.98 -7.89
C VAL A 14 -4.84 -20.18 -7.15
N ALA A 15 -5.15 -18.93 -6.77
CA ALA A 15 -4.24 -18.08 -5.99
C ALA A 15 -3.92 -18.72 -4.63
N GLY A 16 -4.93 -19.23 -3.91
CA GLY A 16 -4.77 -19.89 -2.61
C GLY A 16 -3.92 -21.15 -2.70
N ILE A 17 -4.15 -22.01 -3.70
CA ILE A 17 -3.34 -23.22 -3.92
C ILE A 17 -1.89 -22.84 -4.20
N PHE A 18 -1.64 -21.82 -5.06
CA PHE A 18 -0.29 -21.38 -5.36
C PHE A 18 0.41 -20.79 -4.13
N ALA A 19 -0.28 -19.96 -3.34
CA ALA A 19 0.24 -19.43 -2.08
C ALA A 19 0.62 -20.56 -1.10
N LEU A 20 -0.23 -21.57 -0.94
CA LEU A 20 0.06 -22.74 -0.10
C LEU A 20 1.24 -23.56 -0.61
N MET A 21 1.40 -23.72 -1.92
CA MET A 21 2.57 -24.39 -2.52
C MET A 21 3.86 -23.63 -2.20
N GLN A 22 3.86 -22.30 -2.35
CA GLN A 22 5.01 -21.47 -2.03
C GLN A 22 5.32 -21.49 -0.52
N ALA A 23 4.31 -21.43 0.33
CA ALA A 23 4.48 -21.54 1.80
C ALA A 23 5.14 -22.87 2.18
N LYS A 24 4.66 -24.00 1.64
CA LYS A 24 5.29 -25.32 1.88
C LYS A 24 6.73 -25.35 1.40
N LYS A 25 7.03 -24.71 0.26
CA LYS A 25 8.39 -24.62 -0.27
C LYS A 25 9.31 -23.86 0.68
N VAL A 26 8.87 -22.70 1.19
CA VAL A 26 9.64 -21.89 2.15
C VAL A 26 9.88 -22.68 3.45
N MET A 27 8.83 -23.29 3.99
CA MET A 27 8.93 -24.06 5.25
C MET A 27 9.80 -25.30 5.17
N ALA A 28 10.15 -25.76 3.96
CA ALA A 28 11.08 -26.88 3.76
C ALA A 28 12.55 -26.48 3.93
N TYR A 29 12.89 -25.19 3.89
CA TYR A 29 14.25 -24.70 4.15
C TYR A 29 14.55 -24.68 5.65
N SER A 30 15.83 -24.91 6.00
CA SER A 30 16.32 -24.85 7.38
C SER A 30 16.35 -23.40 7.89
N GLU A 31 16.13 -23.20 9.16
CA GLU A 31 16.35 -21.92 9.86
C GLU A 31 17.82 -21.70 10.26
N GLY A 32 18.71 -22.63 9.92
CA GLY A 32 20.13 -22.49 10.18
C GLY A 32 20.53 -22.87 11.61
N THR A 33 21.49 -22.10 12.16
CA THR A 33 22.11 -22.38 13.46
C THR A 33 21.12 -22.15 14.63
N GLU A 34 21.45 -22.69 15.80
CA GLU A 34 20.66 -22.52 17.02
C GLU A 34 20.48 -21.03 17.38
N ARG A 35 21.51 -20.20 17.15
CA ARG A 35 21.45 -18.75 17.40
C ARG A 35 20.48 -18.07 16.43
N MET A 36 20.52 -18.40 15.14
CA MET A 36 19.55 -17.91 14.16
C MET A 36 18.12 -18.26 14.52
N GLN A 37 17.90 -19.50 14.99
CA GLN A 37 16.56 -19.95 15.42
C GLN A 37 16.05 -19.18 16.63
N LYS A 38 16.91 -18.88 17.63
CA LYS A 38 16.55 -18.06 18.79
C LYS A 38 16.17 -16.63 18.40
N LEU A 39 16.94 -16.01 17.51
CA LEU A 39 16.63 -14.66 16.99
C LEU A 39 15.32 -14.64 16.20
N ALA A 40 15.15 -15.58 15.28
CA ALA A 40 13.89 -15.72 14.54
C ALA A 40 12.68 -15.95 15.45
N GLN A 41 12.86 -16.70 16.56
CA GLN A 41 11.82 -16.88 17.55
C GLN A 41 11.48 -15.57 18.27
N ALA A 42 12.48 -14.79 18.68
CA ALA A 42 12.28 -13.48 19.31
C ALA A 42 11.51 -12.53 18.40
N ILE A 43 11.87 -12.47 17.10
CA ILE A 43 11.16 -11.67 16.09
C ILE A 43 9.70 -12.15 15.94
N ARG A 44 9.46 -13.45 15.85
CA ARG A 44 8.10 -14.02 15.77
C ARG A 44 7.26 -13.70 16.99
N GLU A 45 7.83 -13.78 18.19
CA GLU A 45 7.14 -13.45 19.45
C GLU A 45 6.78 -11.95 19.51
N GLY A 46 7.72 -11.07 19.15
CA GLY A 46 7.49 -9.64 19.08
C GLY A 46 6.39 -9.28 18.08
N ALA A 47 6.46 -9.81 16.85
CA ALA A 47 5.46 -9.59 15.81
C ALA A 47 4.06 -10.09 16.22
N ASN A 48 3.98 -11.26 16.87
CA ASN A 48 2.71 -11.79 17.38
C ASN A 48 2.14 -10.94 18.52
N ALA A 49 2.99 -10.44 19.43
CA ALA A 49 2.57 -9.56 20.53
C ALA A 49 2.00 -8.25 19.98
N TYR A 50 2.67 -7.64 19.00
CA TYR A 50 2.18 -6.44 18.32
C TYR A 50 0.83 -6.69 17.65
N LEU A 51 0.71 -7.70 16.79
CA LEU A 51 -0.53 -7.98 16.08
C LEU A 51 -1.71 -8.25 17.01
N LYS A 52 -1.48 -9.02 18.08
CA LYS A 52 -2.52 -9.28 19.08
C LYS A 52 -3.04 -7.97 19.69
N GLN A 53 -2.16 -7.04 20.00
CA GLN A 53 -2.54 -5.77 20.58
C GLN A 53 -3.18 -4.84 19.55
N GLN A 54 -2.63 -4.76 18.35
CA GLN A 54 -3.19 -3.98 17.25
C GLN A 54 -4.59 -4.47 16.88
N TYR A 55 -4.77 -5.77 16.64
CA TYR A 55 -6.07 -6.33 16.27
C TYR A 55 -7.11 -6.18 17.39
N SER A 56 -6.71 -6.29 18.66
CA SER A 56 -7.60 -5.98 19.78
C SER A 56 -8.07 -4.52 19.78
N THR A 57 -7.19 -3.58 19.44
CA THR A 57 -7.52 -2.15 19.34
C THR A 57 -8.42 -1.89 18.15
N VAL A 58 -8.07 -2.41 16.98
CA VAL A 58 -8.86 -2.26 15.75
C VAL A 58 -10.24 -2.90 15.91
N PHE A 59 -10.34 -4.08 16.52
CA PHE A 59 -11.63 -4.73 16.80
C PHE A 59 -12.58 -3.85 17.60
N LYS A 60 -12.09 -3.13 18.62
CA LYS A 60 -12.93 -2.19 19.40
C LYS A 60 -13.45 -1.06 18.52
N VAL A 61 -12.62 -0.51 17.65
CA VAL A 61 -13.05 0.54 16.69
C VAL A 61 -14.08 -0.03 15.72
N PHE A 62 -13.84 -1.23 15.17
CA PHE A 62 -14.77 -1.90 14.26
C PHE A 62 -16.14 -2.13 14.91
N VAL A 63 -16.18 -2.54 16.18
CA VAL A 63 -17.45 -2.73 16.93
C VAL A 63 -18.19 -1.39 17.06
N VAL A 64 -17.50 -0.32 17.41
CA VAL A 64 -18.13 1.01 17.54
C VAL A 64 -18.69 1.48 16.19
N VAL A 65 -17.90 1.40 15.13
CA VAL A 65 -18.34 1.78 13.77
C VAL A 65 -19.48 0.88 13.29
N PHE A 66 -19.38 -0.43 13.50
CA PHE A 66 -20.43 -1.39 13.14
C PHE A 66 -21.76 -1.05 13.80
N ILE A 67 -21.75 -0.77 15.12
CA ILE A 67 -22.97 -0.40 15.86
C ILE A 67 -23.55 0.93 15.31
N ALA A 68 -22.70 1.92 15.01
CA ALA A 68 -23.13 3.18 14.43
C ALA A 68 -23.78 2.99 13.05
N LEU A 69 -23.14 2.21 12.16
CA LEU A 69 -23.67 1.87 10.84
C LEU A 69 -24.96 1.06 10.94
N LEU A 70 -25.02 0.09 11.87
CA LEU A 70 -26.20 -0.73 12.10
C LEU A 70 -27.38 0.14 12.57
N ALA A 71 -27.14 1.02 13.54
CA ALA A 71 -28.15 1.95 14.02
C ALA A 71 -28.66 2.86 12.90
N MET A 72 -27.77 3.42 12.08
CA MET A 72 -28.14 4.26 10.94
C MET A 72 -28.94 3.49 9.89
N ALA A 73 -28.53 2.29 9.52
CA ALA A 73 -29.19 1.47 8.50
C ALA A 73 -30.58 1.02 8.92
N PHE A 74 -30.77 0.58 10.16
CA PHE A 74 -32.04 0.04 10.65
C PHE A 74 -33.00 1.11 11.19
N ALA A 75 -32.48 2.18 11.81
CA ALA A 75 -33.34 3.30 12.27
C ALA A 75 -33.97 4.06 11.09
N THR A 76 -33.37 4.07 9.93
CA THR A 76 -33.88 4.73 8.72
C THR A 76 -34.52 3.76 7.73
N ASP A 77 -34.71 2.50 8.11
CA ASP A 77 -35.21 1.41 7.25
C ASP A 77 -34.51 1.28 5.90
N GLY A 78 -33.21 1.57 5.87
CA GLY A 78 -32.38 1.51 4.65
C GLY A 78 -32.39 2.79 3.81
N ALA A 79 -33.13 3.83 4.19
CA ALA A 79 -33.23 5.06 3.41
C ALA A 79 -31.93 5.87 3.34
N MET A 80 -31.16 5.90 4.44
CA MET A 80 -29.87 6.60 4.47
C MET A 80 -28.68 5.69 4.17
N LEU A 81 -28.80 4.41 4.49
CA LEU A 81 -27.71 3.44 4.35
C LEU A 81 -28.29 2.04 4.15
N SER A 82 -27.79 1.31 3.16
CA SER A 82 -28.20 -0.08 2.93
C SER A 82 -28.00 -0.94 4.16
N LYS A 83 -28.97 -1.81 4.47
CA LYS A 83 -28.91 -2.76 5.60
C LYS A 83 -27.74 -3.75 5.48
N PHE A 84 -27.16 -3.91 4.31
CA PHE A 84 -26.00 -4.78 4.07
C PHE A 84 -24.67 -4.10 4.42
N THR A 85 -24.61 -2.77 4.42
CA THR A 85 -23.37 -2.00 4.62
C THR A 85 -22.64 -2.33 5.92
N PRO A 86 -23.27 -2.45 7.09
CA PRO A 86 -22.56 -2.78 8.33
C PRO A 86 -21.82 -4.13 8.22
N PHE A 87 -22.44 -5.12 7.59
CA PHE A 87 -21.85 -6.45 7.41
C PHE A 87 -20.74 -6.47 6.36
N ALA A 88 -20.93 -5.73 5.25
CA ALA A 88 -19.89 -5.54 4.23
C ALA A 88 -18.65 -4.85 4.81
N PHE A 89 -18.84 -3.83 5.65
CA PHE A 89 -17.76 -3.17 6.38
C PHE A 89 -16.93 -4.15 7.20
N VAL A 90 -17.58 -5.02 7.99
CA VAL A 90 -16.86 -6.02 8.81
C VAL A 90 -16.15 -7.04 7.92
N SER A 91 -16.78 -7.53 6.87
CA SER A 91 -16.19 -8.50 5.93
C SER A 91 -14.91 -7.94 5.30
N GLY A 92 -14.97 -6.77 4.67
CA GLY A 92 -13.79 -6.15 4.04
C GLY A 92 -12.63 -5.96 5.02
N GLY A 93 -12.92 -5.54 6.25
CA GLY A 93 -11.91 -5.43 7.31
C GLY A 93 -11.31 -6.77 7.72
N VAL A 94 -12.12 -7.81 7.87
CA VAL A 94 -11.64 -9.16 8.24
C VAL A 94 -10.75 -9.76 7.15
N PHE A 95 -11.15 -9.66 5.86
CA PHE A 95 -10.33 -10.18 4.77
C PHE A 95 -9.01 -9.41 4.61
N SER A 96 -9.02 -8.09 4.77
CA SER A 96 -7.82 -7.26 4.79
C SER A 96 -6.88 -7.64 5.95
N MET A 97 -7.45 -7.86 7.16
CA MET A 97 -6.71 -8.31 8.33
C MET A 97 -6.07 -9.70 8.10
N LEU A 98 -6.81 -10.64 7.50
CA LEU A 98 -6.29 -11.97 7.19
C LEU A 98 -5.14 -11.92 6.18
N ALA A 99 -5.23 -11.05 5.17
CA ALA A 99 -4.15 -10.87 4.20
C ALA A 99 -2.85 -10.42 4.88
N GLY A 100 -2.91 -9.36 5.70
CA GLY A 100 -1.76 -8.89 6.48
C GLY A 100 -1.23 -9.93 7.46
N PHE A 101 -2.12 -10.66 8.15
CA PHE A 101 -1.72 -11.72 9.08
C PHE A 101 -0.95 -12.86 8.41
N VAL A 102 -1.45 -13.38 7.29
CA VAL A 102 -0.76 -14.45 6.54
C VAL A 102 0.59 -13.98 6.03
N GLY A 103 0.66 -12.75 5.48
CA GLY A 103 1.89 -12.16 5.01
C GLY A 103 2.95 -12.07 6.10
N MET A 104 2.60 -11.51 7.26
CA MET A 104 3.52 -11.40 8.39
C MET A 104 3.97 -12.77 8.91
N LYS A 105 3.06 -13.76 8.99
CA LYS A 105 3.41 -15.12 9.45
C LYS A 105 4.43 -15.78 8.55
N ILE A 106 4.29 -15.67 7.23
CA ILE A 106 5.25 -16.26 6.30
C ILE A 106 6.57 -15.48 6.31
N ALA A 107 6.54 -14.15 6.37
CA ALA A 107 7.73 -13.30 6.40
C ALA A 107 8.60 -13.63 7.62
N THR A 108 8.03 -13.58 8.84
CA THR A 108 8.76 -13.92 10.08
C THR A 108 9.27 -15.36 10.12
N SER A 109 8.63 -16.27 9.39
CA SER A 109 9.11 -17.64 9.24
C SER A 109 10.22 -17.77 8.18
N SER A 110 10.33 -16.78 7.28
CA SER A 110 11.27 -16.79 6.16
C SER A 110 12.61 -16.12 6.47
N ASN A 111 12.65 -15.18 7.42
CA ASN A 111 13.83 -14.37 7.69
C ASN A 111 15.10 -15.20 7.93
N ALA A 112 15.11 -16.08 8.93
CA ALA A 112 16.27 -16.95 9.20
C ALA A 112 16.53 -17.97 8.06
N ARG A 113 15.47 -18.47 7.40
CA ARG A 113 15.60 -19.37 6.27
C ARG A 113 16.27 -18.69 5.08
N THR A 114 15.99 -17.40 4.87
CA THR A 114 16.63 -16.59 3.83
C THR A 114 18.09 -16.36 4.16
N ALA A 115 18.43 -16.00 5.41
CA ALA A 115 19.81 -15.83 5.86
C ALA A 115 20.62 -17.13 5.70
N HIS A 116 20.03 -18.26 6.11
CA HIS A 116 20.70 -19.57 5.94
C HIS A 116 20.84 -19.96 4.46
N ALA A 117 19.84 -19.70 3.62
CA ALA A 117 19.96 -19.96 2.19
C ALA A 117 20.99 -19.06 1.51
N ALA A 118 21.12 -17.80 1.95
CA ALA A 118 22.14 -16.86 1.47
C ALA A 118 23.56 -17.29 1.86
N SER A 119 23.75 -18.04 2.96
CA SER A 119 25.04 -18.63 3.30
C SER A 119 25.54 -19.63 2.24
N GLU A 120 24.63 -20.27 1.50
CA GLU A 120 24.97 -21.16 0.42
C GLU A 120 25.17 -20.44 -0.92
N SER A 121 24.21 -19.57 -1.32
CA SER A 121 24.34 -18.72 -2.51
C SER A 121 23.33 -17.56 -2.51
N LEU A 122 23.67 -16.49 -3.22
CA LEU A 122 22.81 -15.32 -3.41
C LEU A 122 21.47 -15.72 -4.06
N ASN A 123 21.48 -16.59 -5.05
CA ASN A 123 20.28 -17.07 -5.73
C ASN A 123 19.38 -17.91 -4.83
N LYS A 124 19.93 -18.72 -3.92
CA LYS A 124 19.10 -19.47 -2.95
C LYS A 124 18.42 -18.55 -1.96
N GLY A 125 19.12 -17.52 -1.45
CA GLY A 125 18.54 -16.46 -0.63
C GLY A 125 17.36 -15.79 -1.34
N LEU A 126 17.55 -15.34 -2.58
CA LEU A 126 16.47 -14.74 -3.37
C LEU A 126 15.26 -15.68 -3.54
N ARG A 127 15.50 -16.97 -3.83
CA ARG A 127 14.41 -17.93 -4.01
C ARG A 127 13.56 -18.11 -2.76
N VAL A 128 14.13 -18.08 -1.57
CA VAL A 128 13.39 -18.19 -0.32
C VAL A 128 12.61 -16.90 -0.07
N ALA A 129 13.25 -15.74 -0.14
CA ALA A 129 12.62 -14.45 0.07
C ALA A 129 11.49 -14.17 -0.95
N PHE A 130 11.73 -14.41 -2.26
CA PHE A 130 10.73 -14.27 -3.30
C PHE A 130 9.56 -15.26 -3.15
N SER A 131 9.82 -16.50 -2.69
CA SER A 131 8.74 -17.45 -2.40
C SER A 131 7.90 -16.97 -1.22
N SER A 132 8.49 -16.35 -0.20
CA SER A 132 7.78 -15.69 0.91
C SER A 132 6.91 -14.53 0.41
N GLY A 133 7.48 -13.63 -0.38
CA GLY A 133 6.74 -12.53 -1.02
C GLY A 133 5.59 -13.05 -1.91
N SER A 134 5.80 -14.17 -2.62
CA SER A 134 4.75 -14.80 -3.43
C SER A 134 3.58 -15.29 -2.58
N VAL A 135 3.82 -15.86 -1.39
CA VAL A 135 2.72 -16.21 -0.47
C VAL A 135 1.89 -14.99 -0.15
N MET A 136 2.54 -13.88 0.17
CA MET A 136 1.85 -12.61 0.47
C MET A 136 1.04 -12.12 -0.73
N GLY A 137 1.67 -11.98 -1.90
CA GLY A 137 1.03 -11.45 -3.10
C GLY A 137 -0.20 -12.24 -3.52
N PHE A 138 -0.08 -13.58 -3.58
CA PHE A 138 -1.19 -14.43 -4.00
C PHE A 138 -2.26 -14.63 -2.90
N THR A 139 -1.93 -14.45 -1.63
CA THR A 139 -2.92 -14.40 -0.55
C THR A 139 -3.79 -13.14 -0.67
N VAL A 140 -3.19 -11.99 -0.92
CA VAL A 140 -3.90 -10.71 -1.08
C VAL A 140 -4.89 -10.79 -2.23
N VAL A 141 -4.44 -11.15 -3.44
CA VAL A 141 -5.33 -11.21 -4.60
C VAL A 141 -6.36 -12.34 -4.49
N GLY A 142 -6.00 -13.46 -3.87
CA GLY A 142 -6.91 -14.59 -3.65
C GLY A 142 -8.02 -14.27 -2.67
N LEU A 143 -7.70 -13.68 -1.53
CA LEU A 143 -8.68 -13.24 -0.53
C LEU A 143 -9.56 -12.10 -1.06
N GLY A 144 -8.98 -11.16 -1.80
CA GLY A 144 -9.76 -10.09 -2.45
C GLY A 144 -10.78 -10.63 -3.46
N MET A 145 -10.38 -11.56 -4.31
CA MET A 145 -11.31 -12.22 -5.23
C MET A 145 -12.38 -13.04 -4.51
N LEU A 146 -12.01 -13.71 -3.40
CA LEU A 146 -12.95 -14.47 -2.61
C LEU A 146 -14.01 -13.57 -1.97
N ASP A 147 -13.62 -12.47 -1.34
CA ASP A 147 -14.51 -11.52 -0.68
C ASP A 147 -15.50 -10.90 -1.67
N ILE A 148 -15.00 -10.36 -2.80
CA ILE A 148 -15.84 -9.77 -3.86
C ILE A 148 -16.84 -10.80 -4.39
N THR A 149 -16.38 -12.03 -4.64
CA THR A 149 -17.24 -13.08 -5.21
C THR A 149 -18.30 -13.55 -4.22
N LEU A 150 -17.94 -13.71 -2.93
CA LEU A 150 -18.89 -14.06 -1.87
C LEU A 150 -19.99 -13.00 -1.75
N TRP A 151 -19.64 -11.71 -1.71
CA TRP A 151 -20.63 -10.62 -1.63
C TRP A 151 -21.52 -10.58 -2.87
N PHE A 152 -20.96 -10.75 -4.07
CA PHE A 152 -21.75 -10.83 -5.29
C PHE A 152 -22.81 -11.94 -5.20
N PHE A 153 -22.40 -13.15 -4.80
CA PHE A 153 -23.33 -14.28 -4.69
C PHE A 153 -24.35 -14.12 -3.57
N LEU A 154 -23.97 -13.59 -2.41
CA LEU A 154 -24.90 -13.31 -1.32
C LEU A 154 -25.97 -12.32 -1.76
N LEU A 155 -25.57 -11.17 -2.30
CA LEU A 155 -26.52 -10.12 -2.72
C LEU A 155 -27.40 -10.58 -3.87
N ARG A 156 -26.82 -11.23 -4.88
CA ARG A 156 -27.54 -11.63 -6.10
C ARG A 156 -28.46 -12.81 -5.89
N TYR A 157 -27.98 -13.90 -5.27
CA TYR A 157 -28.69 -15.17 -5.23
C TYR A 157 -29.37 -15.45 -3.89
N VAL A 158 -28.87 -14.94 -2.77
CA VAL A 158 -29.48 -15.15 -1.45
C VAL A 158 -30.49 -14.03 -1.16
N PHE A 159 -30.11 -12.78 -1.39
CA PHE A 159 -30.97 -11.61 -1.12
C PHE A 159 -31.77 -11.16 -2.35
N GLY A 160 -31.49 -11.67 -3.54
CA GLY A 160 -32.31 -11.47 -4.74
C GLY A 160 -32.19 -10.09 -5.40
N ILE A 161 -31.11 -9.33 -5.13
CA ILE A 161 -30.86 -8.04 -5.78
C ILE A 161 -30.59 -8.28 -7.27
N ALA A 162 -31.52 -7.86 -8.12
CA ALA A 162 -31.48 -8.10 -9.55
C ALA A 162 -30.85 -6.96 -10.35
N ASP A 163 -30.97 -5.73 -9.86
CA ASP A 163 -30.45 -4.55 -10.53
C ASP A 163 -28.93 -4.42 -10.36
N PRO A 164 -28.16 -4.38 -11.48
CA PRO A 164 -26.71 -4.21 -11.43
C PRO A 164 -26.26 -2.92 -10.73
N MET A 165 -27.05 -1.85 -10.83
CA MET A 165 -26.71 -0.56 -10.21
C MET A 165 -26.82 -0.62 -8.69
N GLU A 166 -27.93 -1.16 -8.17
CA GLU A 166 -28.13 -1.38 -6.74
C GLU A 166 -27.04 -2.31 -6.18
N LEU A 167 -26.75 -3.41 -6.88
CA LEU A 167 -25.73 -4.38 -6.49
C LEU A 167 -24.33 -3.75 -6.45
N GLY A 168 -23.96 -2.95 -7.47
CA GLY A 168 -22.70 -2.24 -7.52
C GLY A 168 -22.55 -1.23 -6.36
N ASN A 169 -23.58 -0.44 -6.09
CA ASN A 169 -23.60 0.55 -5.02
C ASN A 169 -23.44 -0.10 -3.63
N VAL A 170 -24.11 -1.24 -3.38
CA VAL A 170 -23.96 -1.98 -2.11
C VAL A 170 -22.55 -2.58 -1.99
N MET A 171 -22.00 -3.13 -3.07
CA MET A 171 -20.68 -3.76 -3.03
C MET A 171 -19.55 -2.75 -2.76
N VAL A 172 -19.61 -1.52 -3.27
CA VAL A 172 -18.61 -0.48 -3.00
C VAL A 172 -18.44 -0.22 -1.50
N MET A 173 -19.50 -0.41 -0.70
CA MET A 173 -19.47 -0.22 0.75
C MET A 173 -18.52 -1.19 1.49
N ASN A 174 -18.22 -2.36 0.92
CA ASN A 174 -17.22 -3.30 1.44
C ASN A 174 -15.83 -2.66 1.50
N GLY A 175 -15.50 -1.83 0.51
CA GLY A 175 -14.22 -1.12 0.43
C GLY A 175 -13.92 -0.28 1.67
N MET A 176 -14.92 0.27 2.37
CA MET A 176 -14.69 1.05 3.58
C MET A 176 -14.04 0.23 4.71
N GLY A 177 -14.48 -1.01 4.92
CA GLY A 177 -13.89 -1.89 5.94
C GLY A 177 -12.44 -2.24 5.64
N ALA A 178 -12.13 -2.52 4.36
CA ALA A 178 -10.77 -2.74 3.91
C ALA A 178 -9.89 -1.49 4.10
N SER A 179 -10.41 -0.29 3.76
CA SER A 179 -9.69 0.98 3.95
C SER A 179 -9.41 1.30 5.42
N PHE A 180 -10.37 1.02 6.31
CA PHE A 180 -10.17 1.18 7.76
C PHE A 180 -9.06 0.26 8.27
N MET A 181 -9.09 -1.02 7.91
CA MET A 181 -8.05 -1.96 8.33
C MET A 181 -6.69 -1.57 7.77
N ALA A 182 -6.62 -1.19 6.49
CA ALA A 182 -5.40 -0.74 5.84
C ALA A 182 -4.81 0.49 6.54
N LEU A 183 -5.64 1.48 6.90
CA LEU A 183 -5.20 2.66 7.62
C LEU A 183 -4.53 2.30 8.95
N PHE A 184 -5.21 1.51 9.78
CA PHE A 184 -4.65 1.10 11.08
C PHE A 184 -3.40 0.23 10.94
N ALA A 185 -3.37 -0.67 9.97
CA ALA A 185 -2.23 -1.54 9.72
C ALA A 185 -1.03 -0.75 9.20
N ARG A 186 -1.23 0.15 8.22
CA ARG A 186 -0.14 0.90 7.58
C ARG A 186 0.37 2.03 8.45
N VAL A 187 -0.51 2.85 9.05
CA VAL A 187 -0.10 3.95 9.94
C VAL A 187 0.50 3.39 11.22
N GLY A 188 -0.17 2.43 11.88
CA GLY A 188 0.33 1.82 13.11
C GLY A 188 1.62 1.04 12.89
N GLY A 189 1.69 0.22 11.83
CA GLY A 189 2.89 -0.52 11.45
C GLY A 189 4.05 0.40 11.09
N GLY A 190 3.82 1.43 10.26
CA GLY A 190 4.84 2.39 9.86
C GLY A 190 5.38 3.23 11.03
N ILE A 191 4.51 3.66 11.97
CA ILE A 191 4.98 4.33 13.21
C ILE A 191 5.84 3.38 14.04
N TYR A 192 5.44 2.11 14.16
CA TYR A 192 6.20 1.11 14.91
C TYR A 192 7.58 0.90 14.31
N THR A 193 7.63 0.55 13.00
CA THR A 193 8.87 0.27 12.27
C THR A 193 9.84 1.45 12.38
N LYS A 194 9.38 2.63 12.00
CA LYS A 194 10.27 3.80 11.96
C LYS A 194 10.59 4.40 13.32
N ALA A 195 9.82 4.12 14.35
CA ALA A 195 10.22 4.44 15.71
C ALA A 195 11.35 3.54 16.21
N ALA A 196 11.32 2.26 15.88
CA ALA A 196 12.37 1.30 16.21
C ALA A 196 13.67 1.61 15.47
N ASP A 197 13.58 1.76 14.14
CA ASP A 197 14.68 2.04 13.21
C ASP A 197 15.40 3.37 13.59
N VAL A 198 14.67 4.49 13.61
CA VAL A 198 15.23 5.81 14.02
C VAL A 198 15.83 5.76 15.43
N GLY A 199 15.18 5.03 16.35
CA GLY A 199 15.70 4.85 17.72
C GLY A 199 16.99 4.03 17.77
N ALA A 200 17.06 2.96 16.97
CA ALA A 200 18.24 2.11 16.82
C ALA A 200 19.41 2.87 16.18
N ASP A 201 19.13 3.60 15.12
CA ASP A 201 20.14 4.32 14.33
C ASP A 201 20.75 5.49 15.08
N LEU A 202 19.93 6.36 15.69
CA LEU A 202 20.42 7.53 16.39
C LEU A 202 21.35 7.15 17.56
N VAL A 203 20.99 6.17 18.36
CA VAL A 203 21.79 5.78 19.52
C VAL A 203 22.89 4.79 19.14
N GLY A 204 22.60 3.81 18.30
CA GLY A 204 23.56 2.78 17.90
C GLY A 204 24.63 3.31 16.95
N LYS A 205 24.22 3.78 15.77
CA LYS A 205 25.16 4.20 14.71
C LYS A 205 25.78 5.56 15.00
N VAL A 206 24.98 6.56 15.42
CA VAL A 206 25.46 7.96 15.53
C VAL A 206 26.12 8.21 16.88
N GLU A 207 25.53 7.78 18.00
CA GLU A 207 26.06 8.07 19.34
C GLU A 207 27.09 7.02 19.80
N ALA A 208 26.77 5.73 19.72
CA ALA A 208 27.62 4.65 20.22
C ALA A 208 28.65 4.15 19.19
N GLY A 209 28.46 4.46 17.90
CA GLY A 209 29.36 4.06 16.82
C GLY A 209 29.42 2.55 16.59
N ILE A 210 28.36 1.82 16.95
CA ILE A 210 28.25 0.38 16.69
C ILE A 210 27.62 0.14 15.30
N PRO A 211 27.94 -1.00 14.63
CA PRO A 211 27.35 -1.33 13.34
C PRO A 211 25.85 -1.43 13.35
N GLU A 212 25.24 -1.36 12.17
CA GLU A 212 23.83 -1.68 11.94
C GLU A 212 23.57 -3.14 12.33
N ASP A 213 22.42 -3.43 12.90
CA ASP A 213 22.03 -4.77 13.39
C ASP A 213 22.95 -5.40 14.44
N ASP A 214 23.77 -4.60 15.11
CA ASP A 214 24.66 -5.11 16.17
C ASP A 214 23.82 -5.69 17.33
N PRO A 215 24.11 -6.92 17.81
CA PRO A 215 23.35 -7.54 18.88
C PRO A 215 23.43 -6.79 20.22
N ARG A 216 24.34 -5.85 20.39
CA ARG A 216 24.41 -4.96 21.56
C ARG A 216 23.32 -3.90 21.57
N ASN A 217 22.73 -3.57 20.40
CA ASN A 217 21.67 -2.56 20.33
C ASN A 217 20.33 -3.14 20.80
N PRO A 218 19.72 -2.64 21.87
CA PRO A 218 18.45 -3.14 22.40
C PRO A 218 17.26 -2.99 21.43
N ALA A 219 17.35 -2.08 20.46
CA ALA A 219 16.27 -1.81 19.53
C ALA A 219 16.28 -2.70 18.26
N THR A 220 17.39 -3.44 17.99
CA THR A 220 17.54 -4.24 16.75
C THR A 220 16.41 -5.27 16.55
N ILE A 221 15.98 -5.99 17.60
CA ILE A 221 14.85 -6.92 17.48
C ILE A 221 13.53 -6.17 17.25
N ALA A 222 13.35 -4.99 17.84
CA ALA A 222 12.16 -4.18 17.62
C ALA A 222 12.11 -3.68 16.17
N ASP A 223 13.24 -3.32 15.60
CA ASP A 223 13.39 -2.92 14.20
C ASP A 223 13.03 -4.07 13.25
N ASN A 224 13.66 -5.22 13.41
CA ASN A 224 13.32 -6.43 12.64
C ASN A 224 11.83 -6.86 12.77
N VAL A 225 11.21 -6.68 13.93
CA VAL A 225 9.76 -6.88 14.12
C VAL A 225 8.99 -5.85 13.30
N GLY A 226 9.46 -4.61 13.28
CA GLY A 226 8.87 -3.49 12.57
C GLY A 226 8.70 -3.77 11.09
N ASP A 227 9.76 -4.19 10.39
CA ASP A 227 9.72 -4.49 8.96
C ASP A 227 8.65 -5.53 8.62
N ASN A 228 8.55 -6.60 9.44
CA ASN A 228 7.52 -7.62 9.23
C ASN A 228 6.10 -7.08 9.48
N VAL A 229 5.94 -6.16 10.40
CA VAL A 229 4.63 -5.61 10.76
C VAL A 229 4.23 -4.43 9.86
N GLY A 230 5.15 -3.48 9.65
CA GLY A 230 4.91 -2.27 8.85
C GLY A 230 4.94 -2.54 7.35
N ASP A 231 6.05 -3.13 6.90
CA ASP A 231 6.32 -3.25 5.48
C ASP A 231 5.82 -4.56 4.84
N VAL A 232 5.46 -5.58 5.64
CA VAL A 232 4.75 -6.75 5.12
C VAL A 232 3.27 -6.71 5.46
N ALA A 233 2.89 -6.76 6.75
CA ALA A 233 1.49 -6.82 7.12
C ALA A 233 0.71 -5.55 6.77
N GLY A 234 1.30 -4.36 7.01
CA GLY A 234 0.70 -3.08 6.67
C GLY A 234 0.52 -2.88 5.16
N MET A 235 1.54 -3.22 4.37
CA MET A 235 1.48 -3.17 2.91
C MET A 235 0.46 -4.15 2.34
N GLY A 236 0.36 -5.35 2.90
CA GLY A 236 -0.63 -6.32 2.45
C GLY A 236 -2.07 -5.87 2.65
N ALA A 237 -2.36 -5.23 3.76
CA ALA A 237 -3.67 -4.64 4.01
C ALA A 237 -3.97 -3.47 3.05
N ASP A 238 -2.99 -2.61 2.76
CA ASP A 238 -3.11 -1.49 1.82
C ASP A 238 -3.35 -1.98 0.38
N LEU A 239 -2.58 -2.96 -0.09
CA LEU A 239 -2.73 -3.48 -1.45
C LEU A 239 -3.98 -4.36 -1.60
N TYR A 240 -4.42 -5.04 -0.54
CA TYR A 240 -5.73 -5.67 -0.51
C TYR A 240 -6.84 -4.63 -0.73
N GLU A 241 -6.80 -3.53 0.00
CA GLU A 241 -7.76 -2.42 -0.12
C GLU A 241 -7.72 -1.80 -1.52
N SER A 242 -6.53 -1.56 -2.08
CA SER A 242 -6.37 -1.01 -3.43
C SER A 242 -6.97 -1.94 -4.50
N TYR A 243 -6.74 -3.24 -4.39
CA TYR A 243 -7.23 -4.24 -5.31
C TYR A 243 -8.75 -4.38 -5.27
N VAL A 244 -9.31 -4.59 -4.10
CA VAL A 244 -10.76 -4.73 -3.89
C VAL A 244 -11.47 -3.41 -4.24
N GLY A 245 -10.96 -2.28 -3.75
CA GLY A 245 -11.56 -0.96 -4.01
C GLY A 245 -11.61 -0.60 -5.49
N SER A 246 -10.56 -0.89 -6.27
CA SER A 246 -10.55 -0.65 -7.71
C SER A 246 -11.59 -1.48 -8.46
N ILE A 247 -11.72 -2.76 -8.13
CA ILE A 247 -12.70 -3.66 -8.75
C ILE A 247 -14.11 -3.20 -8.41
N LEU A 248 -14.39 -2.90 -7.13
CA LEU A 248 -15.73 -2.51 -6.67
C LEU A 248 -16.15 -1.14 -7.20
N ALA A 249 -15.24 -0.15 -7.25
CA ALA A 249 -15.52 1.14 -7.88
C ALA A 249 -15.84 0.97 -9.37
N THR A 250 -15.12 0.10 -10.06
CA THR A 250 -15.37 -0.19 -11.49
C THR A 250 -16.70 -0.94 -11.70
N PHE A 251 -17.13 -1.77 -10.73
CA PHE A 251 -18.46 -2.40 -10.75
C PHE A 251 -19.56 -1.36 -10.81
N ALA A 252 -19.56 -0.40 -9.89
CA ALA A 252 -20.55 0.67 -9.84
C ALA A 252 -20.57 1.48 -11.14
N LEU A 253 -19.39 1.85 -11.67
CA LEU A 253 -19.27 2.57 -12.93
C LEU A 253 -19.70 1.74 -14.16
N GLY A 254 -19.49 0.44 -14.14
CA GLY A 254 -19.90 -0.47 -15.21
C GLY A 254 -21.44 -0.57 -15.36
N ALA A 255 -22.13 -0.54 -14.22
CA ALA A 255 -23.59 -0.51 -14.21
C ALA A 255 -24.13 0.80 -14.79
N VAL A 256 -23.60 1.95 -14.34
CA VAL A 256 -24.02 3.29 -14.80
C VAL A 256 -23.59 3.58 -16.25
N GLY A 257 -22.44 3.02 -16.68
CA GLY A 257 -21.90 3.17 -18.04
C GLY A 257 -22.69 2.41 -19.13
N GLY A 258 -23.73 1.69 -18.75
CA GLY A 258 -24.59 0.96 -19.68
C GLY A 258 -24.09 -0.43 -20.09
N TYR A 259 -23.05 -0.94 -19.42
CA TYR A 259 -22.52 -2.30 -19.67
C TYR A 259 -23.19 -3.38 -18.81
N GLY A 260 -24.03 -3.00 -17.83
CA GLY A 260 -24.75 -3.93 -16.95
C GLY A 260 -23.83 -4.95 -16.28
N PHE A 261 -24.25 -6.21 -16.25
CA PHE A 261 -23.43 -7.30 -15.71
C PHE A 261 -22.10 -7.53 -16.44
N GLY A 262 -22.00 -7.16 -17.72
CA GLY A 262 -20.73 -7.23 -18.46
C GLY A 262 -19.68 -6.26 -17.90
N GLY A 263 -20.12 -5.04 -17.55
CA GLY A 263 -19.27 -4.05 -16.92
C GLY A 263 -18.76 -4.44 -15.53
N MET A 264 -19.51 -5.25 -14.79
CA MET A 264 -19.09 -5.82 -13.51
C MET A 264 -18.21 -7.08 -13.70
N LEU A 265 -18.53 -7.91 -14.69
CA LEU A 265 -17.77 -9.15 -14.94
C LEU A 265 -16.36 -8.89 -15.44
N LEU A 266 -16.16 -7.87 -16.30
CA LEU A 266 -14.86 -7.59 -16.92
C LEU A 266 -13.74 -7.33 -15.90
N PRO A 267 -13.89 -6.45 -14.88
CA PRO A 267 -12.84 -6.24 -13.87
C PRO A 267 -12.52 -7.52 -13.09
N MET A 268 -13.50 -8.37 -12.77
CA MET A 268 -13.23 -9.67 -12.16
C MET A 268 -12.46 -10.61 -13.08
N ALA A 269 -12.92 -10.75 -14.33
CA ALA A 269 -12.29 -11.62 -15.31
C ALA A 269 -10.84 -11.18 -15.60
N LEU A 270 -10.60 -9.87 -15.69
CA LEU A 270 -9.27 -9.30 -15.85
C LEU A 270 -8.38 -9.60 -14.65
N SER A 271 -8.92 -9.48 -13.44
CA SER A 271 -8.19 -9.78 -12.20
C SER A 271 -7.83 -11.26 -12.07
N VAL A 272 -8.74 -12.17 -12.40
CA VAL A 272 -8.46 -13.62 -12.44
C VAL A 272 -7.42 -13.96 -13.51
N THR A 273 -7.52 -13.35 -14.68
CA THR A 273 -6.50 -13.49 -15.73
C THR A 273 -5.14 -13.01 -15.21
N GLY A 274 -5.09 -11.87 -14.53
CA GLY A 274 -3.89 -11.33 -13.93
C GLY A 274 -3.26 -12.25 -12.88
N ILE A 275 -4.06 -12.93 -12.07
CA ILE A 275 -3.58 -13.97 -11.13
C ILE A 275 -2.84 -15.08 -11.90
N ILE A 276 -3.44 -15.60 -12.95
CA ILE A 276 -2.83 -16.67 -13.77
C ILE A 276 -1.54 -16.19 -14.45
N CYS A 277 -1.57 -14.99 -15.05
CA CYS A 277 -0.38 -14.39 -15.67
C CYS A 277 0.73 -14.13 -14.67
N SER A 278 0.39 -13.68 -13.44
CA SER A 278 1.33 -13.48 -12.35
C SER A 278 1.98 -14.79 -11.89
N ILE A 279 1.22 -15.89 -11.82
CA ILE A 279 1.76 -17.23 -11.53
C ILE A 279 2.76 -17.65 -12.61
N LEU A 280 2.41 -17.48 -13.88
CA LEU A 280 3.30 -17.81 -15.00
C LEU A 280 4.57 -16.95 -14.96
N GLY A 281 4.45 -15.64 -14.71
CA GLY A 281 5.58 -14.74 -14.53
C GLY A 281 6.48 -15.14 -13.37
N SER A 282 5.92 -15.58 -12.26
CA SER A 282 6.68 -16.03 -11.08
C SER A 282 7.56 -17.24 -11.35
N PHE A 283 7.19 -18.12 -12.27
CA PHE A 283 8.06 -19.25 -12.69
C PHE A 283 9.28 -18.83 -13.51
N LEU A 284 9.27 -17.62 -14.07
CA LEU A 284 10.40 -17.08 -14.85
C LEU A 284 11.43 -16.36 -13.96
N VAL A 285 11.11 -16.10 -12.70
CA VAL A 285 12.05 -15.52 -11.73
C VAL A 285 13.07 -16.59 -11.31
N LYS A 286 14.11 -16.75 -12.11
CA LYS A 286 15.19 -17.73 -11.92
C LYS A 286 16.50 -17.16 -12.46
N THR A 287 17.59 -17.42 -11.75
CA THR A 287 18.96 -17.07 -12.16
C THR A 287 19.91 -18.24 -11.92
N LYS A 288 21.17 -18.06 -12.34
CA LYS A 288 22.26 -19.02 -12.06
C LYS A 288 22.72 -18.85 -10.60
N GLU A 289 23.44 -19.83 -10.07
CA GLU A 289 23.91 -19.79 -8.66
C GLU A 289 24.94 -18.66 -8.42
N ASP A 290 25.74 -18.31 -9.40
CA ASP A 290 26.78 -17.26 -9.40
C ASP A 290 26.25 -15.93 -9.98
N ALA A 291 24.94 -15.68 -9.83
CA ALA A 291 24.29 -14.50 -10.35
C ALA A 291 24.76 -13.22 -9.65
N THR A 292 24.98 -12.17 -10.43
CA THR A 292 25.21 -10.81 -9.91
C THR A 292 23.89 -10.17 -9.51
N GLN A 293 23.93 -9.14 -8.64
CA GLN A 293 22.77 -8.34 -8.27
C GLN A 293 22.00 -7.82 -9.49
N GLU A 294 22.71 -7.36 -10.53
CA GLU A 294 22.08 -6.90 -11.78
C GLU A 294 21.29 -8.00 -12.48
N SER A 295 21.84 -9.24 -12.53
CA SER A 295 21.14 -10.37 -13.15
C SER A 295 19.91 -10.81 -12.34
N LEU A 296 19.93 -10.66 -11.03
CA LEU A 296 18.76 -10.89 -10.16
C LEU A 296 17.65 -9.87 -10.43
N LEU A 297 17.99 -8.59 -10.50
CA LEU A 297 17.04 -7.52 -10.83
C LEU A 297 16.40 -7.75 -12.20
N LYS A 298 17.22 -8.12 -13.20
CA LYS A 298 16.73 -8.48 -14.54
C LYS A 298 15.77 -9.67 -14.52
N SER A 299 16.02 -10.66 -13.66
CA SER A 299 15.14 -11.82 -13.51
C SER A 299 13.78 -11.42 -12.91
N LEU A 300 13.75 -10.60 -11.85
CA LEU A 300 12.52 -10.09 -11.26
C LEU A 300 11.69 -9.28 -12.26
N ARG A 301 12.35 -8.37 -12.99
CA ARG A 301 11.71 -7.59 -14.07
C ARG A 301 11.15 -8.46 -15.19
N THR A 302 11.90 -9.50 -15.59
CA THR A 302 11.44 -10.43 -16.63
C THR A 302 10.14 -11.11 -16.20
N GLY A 303 10.03 -11.54 -14.95
CA GLY A 303 8.80 -12.12 -14.41
C GLY A 303 7.62 -11.14 -14.45
N THR A 304 7.82 -9.93 -13.95
CA THR A 304 6.79 -8.89 -13.87
C THR A 304 6.33 -8.42 -15.25
N TYR A 305 7.27 -8.11 -16.15
CA TYR A 305 6.92 -7.65 -17.51
C TYR A 305 6.26 -8.76 -18.35
N THR A 306 6.70 -10.03 -18.19
CA THR A 306 6.03 -11.14 -18.85
C THR A 306 4.58 -11.30 -18.38
N ALA A 307 4.34 -11.18 -17.07
CA ALA A 307 2.98 -11.20 -16.53
C ALA A 307 2.12 -10.08 -17.12
N ALA A 308 2.66 -8.86 -17.22
CA ALA A 308 1.94 -7.72 -17.81
C ALA A 308 1.66 -7.92 -19.30
N ILE A 309 2.61 -8.42 -20.09
CA ILE A 309 2.43 -8.70 -21.52
C ILE A 309 1.37 -9.79 -21.72
N LEU A 310 1.43 -10.89 -20.96
CA LEU A 310 0.44 -11.95 -21.02
C LEU A 310 -0.96 -11.43 -20.65
N ALA A 311 -1.07 -10.62 -19.59
CA ALA A 311 -2.31 -10.00 -19.19
C ALA A 311 -2.88 -9.10 -20.30
N ALA A 312 -2.02 -8.29 -20.94
CA ALA A 312 -2.42 -7.46 -22.09
C ALA A 312 -2.94 -8.29 -23.27
N ILE A 313 -2.28 -9.38 -23.62
CA ILE A 313 -2.68 -10.26 -24.72
C ILE A 313 -4.05 -10.91 -24.44
N VAL A 314 -4.24 -11.44 -23.23
CA VAL A 314 -5.49 -12.11 -22.85
C VAL A 314 -6.63 -11.11 -22.62
N ALA A 315 -6.35 -9.91 -22.18
CA ALA A 315 -7.35 -8.85 -22.00
C ALA A 315 -8.04 -8.46 -23.32
N ALA A 316 -7.38 -8.56 -24.47
CA ALA A 316 -7.94 -8.20 -25.77
C ALA A 316 -9.22 -9.01 -26.11
N PRO A 317 -9.16 -10.35 -26.28
CA PRO A 317 -10.34 -11.15 -26.55
C PRO A 317 -11.34 -11.08 -25.39
N LEU A 318 -10.87 -11.05 -24.14
CA LEU A 318 -11.73 -10.99 -22.95
C LEU A 318 -12.64 -9.75 -22.98
N THR A 319 -12.06 -8.59 -23.23
CA THR A 319 -12.79 -7.31 -23.30
C THR A 319 -13.79 -7.32 -24.47
N TYR A 320 -13.37 -7.79 -25.63
CA TYR A 320 -14.26 -7.84 -26.78
C TYR A 320 -15.47 -8.77 -26.58
N PHE A 321 -15.26 -9.94 -25.98
CA PHE A 321 -16.35 -10.90 -25.73
C PHE A 321 -17.31 -10.47 -24.62
N ILE A 322 -16.80 -9.75 -23.57
CA ILE A 322 -17.63 -9.37 -22.41
C ILE A 322 -18.36 -8.03 -22.66
N VAL A 323 -17.65 -7.02 -23.18
CA VAL A 323 -18.13 -5.63 -23.24
C VAL A 323 -18.32 -5.17 -24.70
N GLY A 324 -17.69 -5.83 -25.68
CA GLY A 324 -17.80 -5.50 -27.10
C GLY A 324 -17.10 -4.17 -27.49
N SER A 325 -16.15 -3.69 -26.72
CA SER A 325 -15.52 -2.39 -26.92
C SER A 325 -13.98 -2.45 -26.95
N TRP A 326 -13.40 -2.14 -28.11
CA TRP A 326 -11.95 -1.98 -28.23
C TRP A 326 -11.42 -0.76 -27.48
N GLY A 327 -12.24 0.26 -27.28
CA GLY A 327 -11.87 1.44 -26.51
C GLY A 327 -11.62 1.11 -25.03
N VAL A 328 -12.43 0.23 -24.46
CA VAL A 328 -12.23 -0.29 -23.09
C VAL A 328 -10.94 -1.12 -23.00
N TYR A 329 -10.60 -1.88 -24.04
CA TYR A 329 -9.31 -2.57 -24.10
C TYR A 329 -8.11 -1.58 -24.12
N VAL A 330 -8.22 -0.49 -24.89
CA VAL A 330 -7.19 0.57 -24.87
C VAL A 330 -7.05 1.17 -23.48
N ALA A 331 -8.13 1.36 -22.73
CA ALA A 331 -8.09 1.83 -21.36
C ALA A 331 -7.33 0.85 -20.43
N ILE A 332 -7.57 -0.45 -20.56
CA ILE A 332 -6.83 -1.49 -19.80
C ILE A 332 -5.34 -1.44 -20.12
N LEU A 333 -4.98 -1.35 -21.41
CA LEU A 333 -3.58 -1.20 -21.83
C LEU A 333 -2.94 0.05 -21.25
N CYS A 334 -3.68 1.15 -21.24
CA CYS A 334 -3.19 2.42 -20.68
C CYS A 334 -2.88 2.30 -19.19
N GLY A 335 -3.71 1.57 -18.43
CA GLY A 335 -3.45 1.25 -17.03
C GLY A 335 -2.20 0.38 -16.85
N LEU A 336 -2.08 -0.72 -17.60
CA LEU A 336 -0.90 -1.60 -17.56
C LEU A 336 0.40 -0.87 -17.91
N ILE A 337 0.40 -0.13 -18.99
CA ILE A 337 1.57 0.65 -19.44
C ILE A 337 1.87 1.76 -18.43
N GLY A 338 0.85 2.45 -17.94
CA GLY A 338 0.98 3.50 -16.93
C GLY A 338 1.64 2.98 -15.65
N GLY A 339 1.23 1.80 -15.16
CA GLY A 339 1.84 1.15 -14.01
C GLY A 339 3.32 0.80 -14.22
N CYS A 340 3.65 0.19 -15.37
CA CYS A 340 5.03 -0.11 -15.73
C CYS A 340 5.88 1.17 -15.87
N ALA A 341 5.33 2.23 -16.45
CA ALA A 341 6.02 3.51 -16.62
C ALA A 341 6.28 4.21 -15.28
N ILE A 342 5.28 4.25 -14.38
CA ILE A 342 5.44 4.80 -13.03
C ILE A 342 6.52 4.02 -12.28
N GLY A 343 6.48 2.68 -12.34
CA GLY A 343 7.51 1.84 -11.72
C GLY A 343 8.92 2.14 -12.23
N TYR A 344 9.09 2.24 -13.55
CA TYR A 344 10.37 2.58 -14.17
C TYR A 344 10.89 3.96 -13.75
N TYR A 345 10.03 4.99 -13.74
CA TYR A 345 10.47 6.33 -13.35
C TYR A 345 10.67 6.46 -11.83
N THR A 346 9.92 5.74 -11.02
CA THR A 346 10.21 5.64 -9.58
C THR A 346 11.60 5.06 -9.35
N GLU A 347 11.93 3.97 -10.03
CA GLU A 347 13.27 3.38 -10.00
C GLU A 347 14.34 4.36 -10.48
N TYR A 348 14.10 5.09 -11.57
CA TYR A 348 15.02 6.09 -12.10
C TYR A 348 15.38 7.17 -11.06
N TYR A 349 14.42 7.60 -10.25
CA TYR A 349 14.64 8.63 -9.23
C TYR A 349 15.17 8.10 -7.92
N THR A 350 14.99 6.80 -7.62
CA THR A 350 15.34 6.24 -6.31
C THR A 350 16.51 5.29 -6.32
N SER A 351 16.83 4.63 -7.43
CA SER A 351 17.92 3.66 -7.49
C SER A 351 19.29 4.31 -7.64
N ASP A 352 20.25 3.78 -6.93
CA ASP A 352 21.67 4.18 -6.95
C ASP A 352 22.41 3.89 -8.28
N THR A 353 21.80 3.12 -9.18
CA THR A 353 22.31 2.89 -10.53
C THR A 353 22.12 4.11 -11.44
N TYR A 354 21.27 5.06 -11.08
CA TYR A 354 20.96 6.23 -11.89
C TYR A 354 21.51 7.53 -11.31
N LYS A 355 21.75 8.49 -12.20
CA LYS A 355 22.33 9.80 -11.85
C LYS A 355 21.61 10.55 -10.73
N PRO A 356 20.27 10.62 -10.65
CA PRO A 356 19.61 11.43 -9.61
C PRO A 356 20.04 11.04 -8.19
N THR A 357 20.10 9.74 -7.89
CA THR A 357 20.52 9.25 -6.58
C THR A 357 22.05 9.40 -6.37
N GLN A 358 22.86 9.22 -7.42
CA GLN A 358 24.29 9.43 -7.36
C GLN A 358 24.65 10.92 -7.10
N GLU A 359 23.95 11.85 -7.76
CA GLU A 359 24.09 13.31 -7.53
C GLU A 359 23.63 13.68 -6.11
N LEU A 360 22.58 13.02 -5.60
CA LEU A 360 22.17 13.19 -4.20
C LEU A 360 23.26 12.71 -3.24
N ALA A 361 23.86 11.54 -3.49
CA ALA A 361 24.96 11.03 -2.68
C ALA A 361 26.17 12.00 -2.71
N ALA A 362 26.52 12.54 -3.86
CA ALA A 362 27.60 13.55 -4.00
C ALA A 362 27.33 14.81 -3.16
N SER A 363 26.07 15.21 -2.95
CA SER A 363 25.73 16.37 -2.12
C SER A 363 26.10 16.20 -0.64
N SER A 364 26.35 14.96 -0.19
CA SER A 364 26.82 14.66 1.17
C SER A 364 28.23 15.22 1.46
N GLU A 365 29.02 15.51 0.42
CA GLU A 365 30.35 16.09 0.55
C GLU A 365 30.35 17.46 1.22
N THR A 366 29.23 18.19 1.11
CA THR A 366 29.05 19.50 1.74
C THR A 366 28.28 19.43 3.07
N GLY A 367 27.82 18.25 3.48
CA GLY A 367 27.24 17.98 4.80
C GLY A 367 25.77 17.60 4.78
N ALA A 368 25.21 17.37 5.98
CA ALA A 368 23.84 16.85 6.14
C ALA A 368 22.75 17.81 5.59
N ALA A 369 22.94 19.12 5.72
CA ALA A 369 21.94 20.09 5.24
C ALA A 369 21.72 19.99 3.73
N THR A 370 22.80 19.83 2.96
CA THR A 370 22.75 19.78 1.50
C THR A 370 22.12 18.48 0.97
N ILE A 371 22.40 17.36 1.61
CA ILE A 371 21.76 16.09 1.22
C ILE A 371 20.27 16.09 1.57
N ILE A 372 19.85 16.71 2.67
CA ILE A 372 18.42 16.88 3.00
C ILE A 372 17.72 17.74 1.93
N ILE A 373 18.28 18.92 1.62
CA ILE A 373 17.71 19.79 0.58
C ILE A 373 17.69 19.10 -0.79
N GLY A 374 18.76 18.37 -1.12
CA GLY A 374 18.90 17.59 -2.35
C GLY A 374 17.79 16.56 -2.52
N GLY A 375 17.51 15.78 -1.48
CA GLY A 375 16.44 14.76 -1.51
C GLY A 375 15.04 15.34 -1.58
N ILE A 376 14.77 16.47 -0.87
CA ILE A 376 13.51 17.20 -1.02
C ILE A 376 13.34 17.67 -2.47
N SER A 377 14.38 18.27 -3.06
CA SER A 377 14.36 18.74 -4.44
C SER A 377 14.14 17.59 -5.44
N LEU A 378 14.82 16.45 -5.25
CA LEU A 378 14.67 15.26 -6.08
C LEU A 378 13.24 14.70 -5.99
N GLY A 379 12.72 14.54 -4.78
CA GLY A 379 11.36 14.06 -4.56
C GLY A 379 10.31 14.96 -5.21
N LEU A 380 10.43 16.28 -5.07
CA LEU A 380 9.55 17.24 -5.75
C LEU A 380 9.62 17.14 -7.28
N LYS A 381 10.82 16.99 -7.86
CA LYS A 381 10.98 16.79 -9.31
C LYS A 381 10.34 15.48 -9.79
N SER A 382 10.42 14.41 -9.00
CA SER A 382 9.89 13.11 -9.36
C SER A 382 8.37 13.09 -9.53
N THR A 383 7.64 14.00 -8.86
CA THR A 383 6.19 14.14 -8.98
C THR A 383 5.74 14.47 -10.39
N MET A 384 6.53 15.27 -11.12
CA MET A 384 6.20 15.70 -12.49
C MET A 384 5.92 14.51 -13.41
N THR A 385 6.80 13.52 -13.42
CA THR A 385 6.70 12.38 -14.33
C THR A 385 5.49 11.51 -13.99
N SER A 386 5.28 11.20 -12.70
CA SER A 386 4.16 10.40 -12.25
C SER A 386 2.82 11.07 -12.53
N ILE A 387 2.72 12.39 -12.30
CA ILE A 387 1.50 13.16 -12.60
C ILE A 387 1.20 13.15 -14.10
N VAL A 388 2.21 13.36 -14.94
CA VAL A 388 2.02 13.36 -16.41
C VAL A 388 1.56 11.98 -16.90
N ILE A 389 2.15 10.89 -16.39
CA ILE A 389 1.73 9.53 -16.76
C ILE A 389 0.26 9.28 -16.37
N VAL A 390 -0.12 9.64 -15.14
CA VAL A 390 -1.51 9.47 -14.68
C VAL A 390 -2.47 10.35 -15.47
N ALA A 391 -2.09 11.61 -15.75
CA ALA A 391 -2.92 12.50 -16.57
C ALA A 391 -3.16 11.95 -17.98
N ILE A 392 -2.13 11.42 -18.63
CA ILE A 392 -2.26 10.75 -19.93
C ILE A 392 -3.15 9.52 -19.79
N ALA A 393 -2.95 8.69 -18.74
CA ALA A 393 -3.76 7.50 -18.52
C ALA A 393 -5.24 7.86 -18.33
N VAL A 394 -5.56 8.88 -17.56
CA VAL A 394 -6.93 9.36 -17.36
C VAL A 394 -7.55 9.82 -18.69
N LEU A 395 -6.88 10.71 -19.44
CA LEU A 395 -7.42 11.26 -20.68
C LEU A 395 -7.61 10.19 -21.76
N VAL A 396 -6.58 9.36 -21.97
CA VAL A 396 -6.64 8.31 -22.99
C VAL A 396 -7.72 7.27 -22.63
N SER A 397 -7.78 6.82 -21.38
CA SER A 397 -8.78 5.84 -20.94
C SER A 397 -10.20 6.39 -21.07
N TYR A 398 -10.38 7.66 -20.70
CA TYR A 398 -11.68 8.33 -20.79
C TYR A 398 -12.19 8.43 -22.23
N PHE A 399 -11.41 9.01 -23.13
CA PHE A 399 -11.85 9.24 -24.51
C PHE A 399 -11.88 7.95 -25.32
N ALA A 400 -10.93 7.04 -25.14
CA ALA A 400 -10.93 5.75 -25.84
C ALA A 400 -12.17 4.92 -25.49
N SER A 401 -12.64 4.96 -24.25
CA SER A 401 -13.86 4.25 -23.83
C SER A 401 -15.16 4.90 -24.28
N GLY A 402 -15.10 5.96 -25.07
CA GLY A 402 -16.25 6.67 -25.63
C GLY A 402 -16.76 7.79 -24.74
N GLY A 403 -15.91 8.34 -23.87
CA GLY A 403 -16.17 9.57 -23.12
C GLY A 403 -16.31 10.78 -24.05
N SER A 404 -17.17 11.72 -23.69
CA SER A 404 -17.37 12.98 -24.40
C SER A 404 -17.04 14.19 -23.56
N VAL A 405 -16.83 15.33 -24.19
CA VAL A 405 -16.66 16.62 -23.49
C VAL A 405 -17.97 17.09 -22.86
N GLU A 406 -19.10 16.63 -23.40
CA GLU A 406 -20.43 16.94 -22.88
C GLU A 406 -20.73 16.06 -21.68
N ILE A 407 -20.68 16.65 -20.49
CA ILE A 407 -20.79 15.95 -19.21
C ILE A 407 -22.25 15.70 -18.84
N VAL A 408 -23.10 16.73 -18.99
CA VAL A 408 -24.52 16.67 -18.65
C VAL A 408 -25.38 16.96 -19.89
N ASP A 409 -26.56 16.34 -19.92
CA ASP A 409 -27.58 16.60 -20.93
C ASP A 409 -28.38 17.88 -20.63
N ALA A 410 -29.33 18.21 -21.49
CA ALA A 410 -30.20 19.39 -21.33
C ALA A 410 -31.08 19.33 -20.06
N ALA A 411 -31.28 18.15 -19.48
CA ALA A 411 -32.01 17.95 -18.23
C ALA A 411 -31.12 17.98 -16.98
N GLY A 412 -29.79 18.15 -17.16
CA GLY A 412 -28.80 18.19 -16.07
C GLY A 412 -28.31 16.83 -15.60
N ASN A 413 -28.67 15.72 -16.30
CA ASN A 413 -28.20 14.38 -15.97
C ASN A 413 -26.86 14.09 -16.67
N PHE A 414 -26.03 13.24 -16.08
CA PHE A 414 -24.82 12.77 -16.72
C PHE A 414 -25.12 12.01 -18.01
N THR A 415 -24.39 12.34 -19.07
CA THR A 415 -24.53 11.66 -20.36
C THR A 415 -24.02 10.23 -20.29
N ALA A 416 -24.60 9.33 -21.08
CA ALA A 416 -24.11 7.96 -21.19
C ALA A 416 -22.65 7.89 -21.69
N ALA A 417 -22.23 8.85 -22.51
CA ALA A 417 -20.85 8.97 -22.96
C ALA A 417 -19.90 9.34 -21.82
N PHE A 418 -20.28 10.29 -20.96
CA PHE A 418 -19.51 10.64 -19.77
C PHE A 418 -19.32 9.41 -18.87
N ASN A 419 -20.39 8.70 -18.56
CA ASN A 419 -20.33 7.50 -17.72
C ASN A 419 -19.47 6.38 -18.33
N ARG A 420 -19.49 6.18 -19.66
CA ARG A 420 -18.57 5.24 -20.33
C ARG A 420 -17.11 5.65 -20.20
N GLY A 421 -16.81 6.95 -20.34
CA GLY A 421 -15.46 7.47 -20.14
C GLY A 421 -14.94 7.21 -18.73
N LEU A 422 -15.81 7.40 -17.73
CA LEU A 422 -15.47 7.14 -16.32
C LEU A 422 -15.25 5.66 -16.03
N TYR A 423 -16.04 4.79 -16.62
CA TYR A 423 -15.78 3.36 -16.60
C TYR A 423 -14.42 3.02 -17.19
N GLY A 424 -14.00 3.72 -18.26
CA GLY A 424 -12.67 3.60 -18.85
C GLY A 424 -11.56 3.93 -17.85
N ILE A 425 -11.72 4.98 -17.03
CA ILE A 425 -10.74 5.31 -15.98
C ILE A 425 -10.70 4.23 -14.90
N GLY A 426 -11.86 3.76 -14.44
CA GLY A 426 -11.94 2.69 -13.44
C GLY A 426 -11.28 1.39 -13.92
N ILE A 427 -11.58 0.95 -15.15
CA ILE A 427 -11.00 -0.28 -15.71
C ILE A 427 -9.49 -0.15 -15.99
N ALA A 428 -8.98 1.07 -16.25
CA ALA A 428 -7.55 1.32 -16.34
C ALA A 428 -6.87 1.10 -14.98
N GLY A 429 -7.49 1.52 -13.87
CA GLY A 429 -7.03 1.22 -12.51
C GLY A 429 -6.98 -0.28 -12.23
N VAL A 430 -8.02 -1.02 -12.61
CA VAL A 430 -8.03 -2.50 -12.52
C VAL A 430 -6.96 -3.12 -13.43
N GLY A 431 -6.78 -2.59 -14.63
CA GLY A 431 -5.71 -3.01 -15.55
C GLY A 431 -4.34 -2.86 -14.94
N MET A 432 -4.07 -1.71 -14.32
CA MET A 432 -2.82 -1.46 -13.58
C MET A 432 -2.62 -2.52 -12.47
N LEU A 433 -3.64 -2.81 -11.67
CA LEU A 433 -3.58 -3.77 -10.56
C LEU A 433 -3.70 -5.25 -10.99
N SER A 434 -3.94 -5.54 -12.27
CA SER A 434 -4.14 -6.93 -12.72
C SER A 434 -2.94 -7.84 -12.43
N THR A 435 -1.71 -7.32 -12.45
CA THR A 435 -0.49 -8.06 -12.14
C THR A 435 -0.06 -7.97 -10.67
N LEU A 436 -0.96 -7.53 -9.77
CA LEU A 436 -0.62 -7.29 -8.37
C LEU A 436 0.00 -8.51 -7.68
N GLY A 437 -0.42 -9.73 -8.02
CA GLY A 437 0.12 -10.95 -7.41
C GLY A 437 1.64 -11.06 -7.48
N ILE A 438 2.23 -10.84 -8.66
CA ILE A 438 3.68 -10.86 -8.82
C ILE A 438 4.34 -9.55 -8.38
N THR A 439 3.69 -8.41 -8.60
CA THR A 439 4.22 -7.10 -8.18
C THR A 439 4.38 -7.05 -6.66
N LEU A 440 3.36 -7.51 -5.92
CA LEU A 440 3.46 -7.61 -4.47
C LEU A 440 4.46 -8.68 -4.01
N ALA A 441 4.62 -9.76 -4.77
CA ALA A 441 5.66 -10.76 -4.47
C ALA A 441 7.08 -10.16 -4.58
N THR A 442 7.30 -9.26 -5.55
CA THR A 442 8.58 -8.55 -5.73
C THR A 442 8.75 -7.38 -4.74
N ASP A 443 7.72 -6.94 -4.08
CA ASP A 443 7.77 -5.91 -3.06
C ASP A 443 8.00 -6.53 -1.66
N ALA A 444 7.19 -7.51 -1.30
CA ALA A 444 7.20 -8.14 0.01
C ALA A 444 8.44 -9.01 0.31
N TYR A 445 9.30 -9.28 -0.67
CA TYR A 445 10.55 -9.99 -0.39
C TYR A 445 11.61 -9.07 0.25
N GLY A 446 11.56 -7.74 0.01
CA GLY A 446 12.52 -6.77 0.52
C GLY A 446 12.67 -6.83 2.05
N PRO A 447 11.61 -6.64 2.83
CA PRO A 447 11.67 -6.74 4.30
C PRO A 447 12.17 -8.10 4.81
N VAL A 448 11.94 -9.18 4.06
CA VAL A 448 12.47 -10.51 4.41
C VAL A 448 13.98 -10.59 4.17
N ALA A 449 14.48 -9.92 3.14
CA ALA A 449 15.90 -9.86 2.84
C ALA A 449 16.66 -9.00 3.85
N ASP A 450 16.09 -7.85 4.21
CA ASP A 450 16.60 -6.94 5.24
C ASP A 450 16.71 -7.65 6.59
N ASN A 451 15.63 -8.22 7.09
CA ASN A 451 15.65 -9.04 8.30
C ASN A 451 16.61 -10.23 8.25
N ALA A 452 16.84 -10.82 7.07
CA ALA A 452 17.85 -11.86 6.91
C ALA A 452 19.27 -11.31 7.11
N GLY A 453 19.51 -10.07 6.70
CA GLY A 453 20.74 -9.32 6.98
C GLY A 453 20.95 -9.11 8.47
N GLY A 454 19.93 -8.63 9.18
CA GLY A 454 19.95 -8.45 10.62
C GLY A 454 20.22 -9.77 11.37
N ILE A 455 19.58 -10.86 10.97
CA ILE A 455 19.84 -12.18 11.57
C ILE A 455 21.26 -12.66 11.26
N ALA A 456 21.80 -12.42 10.07
CA ALA A 456 23.15 -12.80 9.71
C ALA A 456 24.18 -12.08 10.59
N GLU A 457 24.03 -10.75 10.77
CA GLU A 457 24.88 -9.93 11.63
C GLU A 457 24.79 -10.38 13.10
N MET A 458 23.58 -10.38 13.68
CA MET A 458 23.37 -10.79 15.06
C MET A 458 23.81 -12.22 15.37
N SER A 459 23.84 -13.09 14.38
CA SER A 459 24.30 -14.49 14.53
C SER A 459 25.80 -14.65 14.37
N GLY A 460 26.53 -13.61 13.96
CA GLY A 460 27.95 -13.63 13.70
C GLY A 460 28.32 -14.55 12.53
N LEU A 461 27.50 -14.57 11.46
CA LEU A 461 27.83 -15.30 10.24
C LEU A 461 29.00 -14.66 9.51
N PRO A 462 29.71 -15.40 8.61
CA PRO A 462 30.80 -14.83 7.82
C PRO A 462 30.37 -13.58 7.04
N GLU A 463 31.27 -12.61 6.91
CA GLU A 463 31.06 -11.33 6.21
C GLU A 463 30.47 -11.51 4.80
N GLU A 464 30.90 -12.55 4.08
CA GLU A 464 30.36 -12.90 2.77
C GLU A 464 28.85 -13.16 2.78
N VAL A 465 28.29 -13.66 3.88
CA VAL A 465 26.84 -13.88 4.02
C VAL A 465 26.13 -12.54 4.18
N ARG A 466 26.70 -11.63 4.97
CA ARG A 466 26.19 -10.27 5.12
C ARG A 466 26.22 -9.53 3.78
N GLU A 467 27.30 -9.59 3.03
CA GLU A 467 27.39 -9.01 1.69
C GLU A 467 26.28 -9.51 0.75
N ARG A 468 25.96 -10.82 0.82
CA ARG A 468 24.89 -11.41 0.01
C ARG A 468 23.50 -10.94 0.47
N THR A 469 23.25 -10.84 1.77
CA THR A 469 21.97 -10.34 2.28
C THR A 469 21.80 -8.84 2.01
N ASP A 470 22.85 -8.03 2.12
CA ASP A 470 22.84 -6.61 1.76
C ASP A 470 22.57 -6.40 0.27
N ALA A 471 23.11 -7.30 -0.59
CA ALA A 471 22.80 -7.28 -2.02
C ALA A 471 21.31 -7.60 -2.30
N LEU A 472 20.72 -8.54 -1.55
CA LEU A 472 19.29 -8.85 -1.64
C LEU A 472 18.43 -7.69 -1.10
N ASP A 473 18.80 -7.06 0.00
CA ASP A 473 18.11 -5.92 0.59
C ASP A 473 18.14 -4.70 -0.35
N SER A 474 19.30 -4.35 -0.89
CA SER A 474 19.40 -3.26 -1.87
C SER A 474 18.54 -3.48 -3.12
N LEU A 475 18.43 -4.74 -3.57
CA LEU A 475 17.51 -5.11 -4.63
C LEU A 475 16.04 -4.96 -4.15
N GLY A 476 15.74 -5.34 -2.90
CA GLY A 476 14.46 -5.20 -2.23
C GLY A 476 13.99 -3.76 -2.16
N ASN A 477 14.84 -2.83 -1.76
CA ASN A 477 14.52 -1.40 -1.70
C ASN A 477 14.18 -0.82 -3.08
N THR A 478 14.89 -1.25 -4.13
CA THR A 478 14.58 -0.83 -5.50
C THR A 478 13.21 -1.32 -5.96
N THR A 479 12.87 -2.58 -5.68
CA THR A 479 11.56 -3.15 -6.06
C THR A 479 10.43 -2.62 -5.18
N ALA A 480 10.67 -2.38 -3.88
CA ALA A 480 9.71 -1.77 -2.97
C ALA A 480 9.36 -0.33 -3.38
N ALA A 481 10.34 0.48 -3.79
CA ALA A 481 10.08 1.81 -4.33
C ALA A 481 9.18 1.74 -5.58
N THR A 482 9.45 0.78 -6.49
CA THR A 482 8.63 0.54 -7.69
C THR A 482 7.20 0.12 -7.31
N GLY A 483 7.02 -0.79 -6.35
CA GLY A 483 5.73 -1.25 -5.85
C GLY A 483 4.92 -0.12 -5.20
N LYS A 484 5.56 0.74 -4.40
CA LYS A 484 4.93 1.93 -3.80
C LYS A 484 4.47 2.91 -4.89
N GLY A 485 5.29 3.20 -5.88
CA GLY A 485 4.92 4.05 -7.02
C GLY A 485 3.70 3.52 -7.78
N PHE A 486 3.66 2.22 -8.03
CA PHE A 486 2.55 1.50 -8.65
C PHE A 486 1.26 1.58 -7.78
N ALA A 487 1.36 1.37 -6.48
CA ALA A 487 0.23 1.48 -5.56
C ALA A 487 -0.36 2.90 -5.53
N ILE A 488 0.50 3.92 -5.48
CA ILE A 488 0.09 5.34 -5.48
C ILE A 488 -0.57 5.71 -6.81
N GLY A 489 -0.02 5.26 -7.95
CA GLY A 489 -0.60 5.50 -9.28
C GLY A 489 -1.99 4.88 -9.44
N SER A 490 -2.15 3.62 -9.01
CA SER A 490 -3.45 2.92 -9.05
C SER A 490 -4.48 3.58 -8.14
N ALA A 491 -4.07 4.07 -6.97
CA ALA A 491 -4.95 4.79 -6.05
C ALA A 491 -5.50 6.09 -6.65
N SER A 492 -4.70 6.79 -7.44
CA SER A 492 -5.15 8.00 -8.14
C SER A 492 -6.29 7.70 -9.11
N LEU A 493 -6.18 6.63 -9.91
CA LEU A 493 -7.25 6.20 -10.82
C LEU A 493 -8.48 5.72 -10.06
N THR A 494 -8.29 4.95 -8.99
CA THR A 494 -9.36 4.43 -8.14
C THR A 494 -10.09 5.56 -7.43
N SER A 495 -9.39 6.58 -6.93
CA SER A 495 -10.01 7.71 -6.24
C SER A 495 -10.92 8.52 -7.14
N LEU A 496 -10.55 8.70 -8.42
CA LEU A 496 -11.43 9.32 -9.41
C LEU A 496 -12.69 8.46 -9.63
N ALA A 497 -12.55 7.16 -9.75
CA ALA A 497 -13.69 6.26 -9.86
C ALA A 497 -14.63 6.33 -8.66
N LEU A 498 -14.07 6.36 -7.43
CA LEU A 498 -14.83 6.49 -6.20
C LEU A 498 -15.49 7.88 -6.05
N LEU A 499 -14.80 8.96 -6.42
CA LEU A 499 -15.38 10.31 -6.42
C LEU A 499 -16.62 10.35 -7.30
N VAL A 500 -16.54 9.79 -8.50
CA VAL A 500 -17.68 9.73 -9.40
C VAL A 500 -18.79 8.83 -8.87
N SER A 501 -18.44 7.69 -8.25
CA SER A 501 -19.43 6.84 -7.58
C SER A 501 -20.17 7.61 -6.48
N TYR A 502 -19.44 8.44 -5.70
CA TYR A 502 -20.06 9.34 -4.72
C TYR A 502 -21.04 10.30 -5.38
N VAL A 503 -20.64 10.99 -6.46
CA VAL A 503 -21.51 11.94 -7.16
C VAL A 503 -22.76 11.24 -7.73
N ASN A 504 -22.61 10.06 -8.34
CA ASN A 504 -23.73 9.28 -8.86
C ASN A 504 -24.73 8.88 -7.75
N ILE A 505 -24.22 8.39 -6.61
CA ILE A 505 -25.07 8.01 -5.46
C ILE A 505 -25.82 9.22 -4.91
N VAL A 506 -25.15 10.36 -4.79
CA VAL A 506 -25.77 11.61 -4.33
C VAL A 506 -26.86 12.06 -5.30
N GLN A 507 -26.60 12.07 -6.62
CA GLN A 507 -27.59 12.49 -7.62
C GLN A 507 -28.83 11.58 -7.69
N GLN A 508 -28.65 10.28 -7.46
CA GLN A 508 -29.77 9.32 -7.43
C GLN A 508 -30.67 9.51 -6.21
N ASN A 509 -30.15 10.07 -5.12
CA ASN A 509 -30.87 10.23 -3.85
C ASN A 509 -31.33 11.66 -3.60
N THR A 510 -31.20 12.59 -4.55
CA THR A 510 -31.73 13.96 -4.46
C THR A 510 -32.46 14.35 -5.73
N THR A 511 -33.51 15.18 -5.57
CA THR A 511 -34.22 15.82 -6.69
C THR A 511 -33.66 17.19 -7.03
N GLU A 512 -32.72 17.69 -6.24
CA GLU A 512 -32.10 19.00 -6.43
C GLU A 512 -30.97 18.93 -7.47
N THR A 513 -30.84 19.94 -8.30
CA THR A 513 -29.73 20.10 -9.22
C THR A 513 -28.50 20.62 -8.46
N LEU A 514 -27.58 19.72 -8.13
CA LEU A 514 -26.34 20.08 -7.44
C LEU A 514 -25.32 20.68 -8.41
N ASN A 515 -24.70 21.78 -8.02
CA ASN A 515 -23.68 22.45 -8.79
C ASN A 515 -22.28 22.01 -8.35
N PHE A 516 -21.64 21.17 -9.15
CA PHE A 516 -20.28 20.65 -8.90
C PHE A 516 -19.18 21.44 -9.61
N THR A 517 -19.47 22.64 -10.10
CA THR A 517 -18.46 23.47 -10.78
C THR A 517 -17.44 24.05 -9.78
N LEU A 518 -16.19 24.21 -10.24
CA LEU A 518 -15.13 24.81 -9.43
C LEU A 518 -15.43 26.24 -8.96
N THR A 519 -16.35 26.94 -9.62
CA THR A 519 -16.79 28.28 -9.24
C THR A 519 -17.76 28.29 -8.07
N SER A 520 -18.32 27.13 -7.70
CA SER A 520 -19.15 27.01 -6.51
C SER A 520 -18.31 27.21 -5.23
N PRO A 521 -18.68 28.15 -4.35
CA PRO A 521 -17.93 28.41 -3.10
C PRO A 521 -17.77 27.15 -2.22
N THR A 522 -18.80 26.30 -2.14
CA THR A 522 -18.77 25.07 -1.36
C THR A 522 -17.76 24.07 -1.90
N VAL A 523 -17.68 23.89 -3.22
CA VAL A 523 -16.68 23.04 -3.89
C VAL A 523 -15.28 23.60 -3.66
N LEU A 524 -15.08 24.91 -3.86
CA LEU A 524 -13.76 25.54 -3.70
C LEU A 524 -13.24 25.44 -2.25
N VAL A 525 -14.11 25.72 -1.26
CA VAL A 525 -13.75 25.59 0.16
C VAL A 525 -13.48 24.12 0.50
N GLY A 526 -14.29 23.20 -0.02
CA GLY A 526 -14.04 21.75 0.12
C GLY A 526 -12.66 21.35 -0.42
N MET A 527 -12.24 21.87 -1.58
CA MET A 527 -10.91 21.62 -2.15
C MET A 527 -9.78 22.13 -1.24
N PHE A 528 -9.93 23.32 -0.65
CA PHE A 528 -8.93 23.82 0.31
C PHE A 528 -8.85 22.93 1.55
N ILE A 529 -10.00 22.46 2.08
CA ILE A 529 -10.04 21.53 3.22
C ILE A 529 -9.36 20.20 2.83
N GLY A 530 -9.62 19.66 1.64
CA GLY A 530 -9.00 18.44 1.15
C GLY A 530 -7.48 18.55 1.00
N ALA A 531 -7.01 19.66 0.42
CA ALA A 531 -5.58 19.95 0.31
C ALA A 531 -4.94 20.07 1.71
N MET A 532 -5.54 20.85 2.60
CA MET A 532 -5.08 20.99 3.99
C MET A 532 -5.03 19.63 4.70
N LEU A 533 -6.05 18.78 4.55
CA LEU A 533 -6.12 17.47 5.18
C LEU A 533 -4.89 16.61 4.85
N THR A 534 -4.43 16.62 3.60
CA THR A 534 -3.24 15.89 3.18
C THR A 534 -1.99 16.32 3.94
N PHE A 535 -1.77 17.63 4.06
CA PHE A 535 -0.61 18.17 4.79
C PHE A 535 -0.69 17.91 6.28
N VAL A 536 -1.86 18.12 6.90
CA VAL A 536 -2.06 17.91 8.34
C VAL A 536 -1.94 16.43 8.71
N PHE A 537 -2.48 15.53 7.86
CA PHE A 537 -2.32 14.09 8.05
C PHE A 537 -0.84 13.67 8.00
N SER A 538 -0.08 14.16 7.02
CA SER A 538 1.36 13.91 6.92
C SER A 538 2.12 14.46 8.13
N ALA A 539 1.77 15.65 8.60
CA ALA A 539 2.38 16.23 9.79
C ALA A 539 2.10 15.38 11.06
N PHE A 540 0.88 14.86 11.20
CA PHE A 540 0.53 13.99 12.33
C PHE A 540 1.26 12.66 12.30
N THR A 541 1.36 12.01 11.12
CA THR A 541 2.08 10.74 10.99
C THR A 541 3.57 10.90 11.24
N MET A 542 4.21 11.97 10.74
CA MET A 542 5.62 12.26 11.02
C MET A 542 5.85 12.58 12.51
N SER A 543 5.00 13.42 13.12
CA SER A 543 5.07 13.71 14.55
C SER A 543 4.87 12.47 15.43
N ALA A 544 4.02 11.56 14.98
CA ALA A 544 3.80 10.28 15.65
C ALA A 544 5.06 9.40 15.66
N VAL A 545 5.75 9.28 14.52
CA VAL A 545 7.05 8.59 14.45
C VAL A 545 8.07 9.24 15.37
N GLN A 546 8.22 10.58 15.31
CA GLN A 546 9.15 11.32 16.16
C GLN A 546 8.92 11.04 17.65
N LYS A 547 7.68 11.12 18.13
CA LYS A 547 7.34 10.88 19.54
C LYS A 547 7.60 9.44 19.97
N ALA A 548 7.25 8.48 19.11
CA ALA A 548 7.50 7.08 19.39
C ALA A 548 9.01 6.79 19.43
N ALA A 549 9.79 7.31 18.46
CA ALA A 549 11.23 7.16 18.38
C ALA A 549 11.95 7.76 19.63
N GLN A 550 11.51 8.91 20.13
CA GLN A 550 12.05 9.49 21.36
C GLN A 550 11.98 8.53 22.55
N SER A 551 10.89 7.74 22.65
CA SER A 551 10.74 6.75 23.73
C SER A 551 11.77 5.62 23.61
N ILE A 552 12.09 5.22 22.40
CA ILE A 552 13.09 4.18 22.12
C ILE A 552 14.50 4.70 22.38
N VAL A 553 14.82 5.90 21.90
CA VAL A 553 16.10 6.57 22.17
C VAL A 553 16.40 6.61 23.69
N VAL A 554 15.41 7.01 24.49
CA VAL A 554 15.54 7.06 25.95
C VAL A 554 15.79 5.66 26.52
N GLU A 555 15.09 4.64 26.05
CA GLU A 555 15.21 3.26 26.52
C GLU A 555 16.58 2.65 26.14
N VAL A 556 17.02 2.83 24.89
CA VAL A 556 18.33 2.32 24.45
C VAL A 556 19.46 2.96 25.25
N ARG A 557 19.42 4.30 25.45
CA ARG A 557 20.40 4.99 26.30
C ARG A 557 20.38 4.51 27.76
N ARG A 558 19.17 4.23 28.29
CA ARG A 558 19.00 3.64 29.62
C ARG A 558 19.70 2.30 29.74
N GLN A 559 19.46 1.41 28.77
CA GLN A 559 20.04 0.07 28.79
C GLN A 559 21.57 0.10 28.66
N PHE A 560 22.12 0.92 27.78
CA PHE A 560 23.58 1.08 27.66
C PHE A 560 24.22 1.58 28.93
N ARG A 561 23.55 2.43 29.73
CA ARG A 561 24.03 2.95 31.00
C ARG A 561 23.83 1.96 32.16
N ASP A 562 22.63 1.33 32.23
CA ASP A 562 22.17 0.63 33.43
C ASP A 562 22.44 -0.89 33.39
N ILE A 563 22.74 -1.48 32.22
CA ILE A 563 23.09 -2.90 32.08
C ILE A 563 24.58 -3.04 31.78
N PRO A 564 25.40 -3.34 32.83
CA PRO A 564 26.85 -3.47 32.66
C PRO A 564 27.21 -4.65 31.73
N GLY A 565 28.10 -4.41 30.79
CA GLY A 565 28.66 -5.45 29.95
C GLY A 565 27.94 -5.63 28.59
N ILE A 566 26.88 -4.86 28.29
CA ILE A 566 26.27 -4.89 26.94
C ILE A 566 27.32 -4.56 25.88
N MET A 567 28.06 -3.45 26.05
CA MET A 567 29.07 -2.99 25.08
C MET A 567 30.25 -3.96 24.91
N ASP A 568 30.49 -4.83 25.90
CA ASP A 568 31.55 -5.83 25.92
C ASP A 568 31.05 -7.24 25.49
N TYR A 569 29.82 -7.40 25.01
CA TYR A 569 29.18 -8.70 24.72
C TYR A 569 29.11 -9.66 25.93
N LYS A 570 29.06 -9.13 27.15
CA LYS A 570 28.97 -9.92 28.40
C LYS A 570 27.56 -10.02 28.95
N ALA A 571 26.65 -9.19 28.48
CA ALA A 571 25.24 -9.19 28.84
C ALA A 571 24.39 -8.94 27.60
N ASP A 572 23.26 -9.64 27.50
CA ASP A 572 22.27 -9.43 26.45
C ASP A 572 21.39 -8.21 26.77
N PRO A 573 21.01 -7.41 25.77
CA PRO A 573 20.03 -6.34 25.93
C PRO A 573 18.62 -6.88 26.25
N ASP A 574 17.78 -6.04 26.87
CA ASP A 574 16.36 -6.31 27.03
C ASP A 574 15.59 -5.86 25.77
N TYR A 575 15.60 -6.72 24.75
CA TYR A 575 14.88 -6.48 23.50
C TYR A 575 13.37 -6.38 23.70
N ALA A 576 12.79 -7.12 24.66
CA ALA A 576 11.35 -7.16 24.88
C ALA A 576 10.79 -5.80 25.34
N SER A 577 11.55 -5.05 26.12
CA SER A 577 11.19 -3.69 26.54
C SER A 577 11.06 -2.76 25.35
N CYS A 578 12.00 -2.77 24.39
CA CYS A 578 11.95 -1.96 23.17
C CYS A 578 10.73 -2.32 22.32
N VAL A 579 10.48 -3.62 22.05
CA VAL A 579 9.29 -4.09 21.33
C VAL A 579 7.98 -3.60 21.98
N SER A 580 7.91 -3.68 23.33
CA SER A 580 6.73 -3.23 24.07
C SER A 580 6.51 -1.72 23.97
N LEU A 581 7.58 -0.93 24.04
CA LEU A 581 7.51 0.52 23.92
C LEU A 581 7.12 0.96 22.51
N CYS A 582 7.71 0.37 21.46
CA CYS A 582 7.30 0.61 20.07
C CYS A 582 5.82 0.30 19.87
N THR A 583 5.34 -0.85 20.38
CA THR A 583 3.94 -1.25 20.28
C THR A 583 3.00 -0.23 20.92
N LYS A 584 3.28 0.17 22.16
CA LYS A 584 2.46 1.15 22.89
C LYS A 584 2.49 2.53 22.24
N GLY A 585 3.67 2.97 21.79
CA GLY A 585 3.86 4.23 21.10
C GLY A 585 3.05 4.27 19.79
N ALA A 586 3.22 3.27 18.94
CA ALA A 586 2.51 3.18 17.67
C ALA A 586 0.99 3.17 17.83
N LEU A 587 0.46 2.34 18.74
CA LEU A 587 -0.99 2.25 18.98
C LEU A 587 -1.60 3.52 19.54
N LYS A 588 -0.84 4.28 20.33
CA LYS A 588 -1.28 5.56 20.89
C LYS A 588 -1.28 6.66 19.82
N GLU A 589 -0.17 6.79 19.12
CA GLU A 589 0.04 7.90 18.18
C GLU A 589 -0.72 7.74 16.85
N MET A 590 -1.13 6.51 16.45
CA MET A 590 -1.94 6.31 15.24
C MET A 590 -3.38 6.80 15.36
N VAL A 591 -3.88 7.08 16.58
CA VAL A 591 -5.29 7.46 16.79
C VAL A 591 -5.61 8.80 16.15
N ALA A 592 -4.75 9.80 16.31
CA ALA A 592 -5.00 11.15 15.79
C ALA A 592 -5.12 11.20 14.25
N PRO A 593 -4.17 10.65 13.46
CA PRO A 593 -4.32 10.59 12.01
C PRO A 593 -5.55 9.77 11.58
N ALA A 594 -5.88 8.66 12.27
CA ALA A 594 -7.04 7.85 11.93
C ALA A 594 -8.37 8.60 12.15
N VAL A 595 -8.52 9.29 13.28
CA VAL A 595 -9.71 10.12 13.57
C VAL A 595 -9.83 11.24 12.54
N LEU A 596 -8.73 11.90 12.18
CA LEU A 596 -8.74 12.97 11.20
C LEU A 596 -9.25 12.50 9.84
N ALA A 597 -8.79 11.35 9.36
CA ALA A 597 -9.18 10.78 8.07
C ALA A 597 -10.68 10.41 7.98
N ILE A 598 -11.30 10.10 9.11
CA ILE A 598 -12.71 9.70 9.18
C ILE A 598 -13.62 10.91 9.42
N VAL A 599 -13.24 11.77 10.36
CA VAL A 599 -14.11 12.85 10.83
C VAL A 599 -14.17 14.02 9.83
N VAL A 600 -13.06 14.37 9.19
CA VAL A 600 -13.03 15.53 8.28
C VAL A 600 -13.96 15.39 7.09
N PRO A 601 -14.04 14.26 6.35
CA PRO A 601 -15.02 14.12 5.27
C PRO A 601 -16.47 14.25 5.74
N ILE A 602 -16.82 13.66 6.89
CA ILE A 602 -18.17 13.72 7.46
C ILE A 602 -18.52 15.16 7.85
N LEU A 603 -17.64 15.84 8.59
CA LEU A 603 -17.86 17.24 9.00
C LEU A 603 -17.95 18.16 7.80
N THR A 604 -17.11 17.98 6.78
CA THR A 604 -17.18 18.76 5.54
C THR A 604 -18.57 18.58 4.88
N GLY A 605 -19.06 17.34 4.82
CA GLY A 605 -20.40 17.06 4.29
C GLY A 605 -21.53 17.69 5.11
N ILE A 606 -21.44 17.64 6.43
CA ILE A 606 -22.44 18.27 7.32
C ILE A 606 -22.42 19.79 7.20
N ILE A 607 -21.25 20.41 7.04
CA ILE A 607 -21.10 21.86 7.01
C ILE A 607 -21.37 22.43 5.61
N LEU A 608 -20.75 21.85 4.57
CA LEU A 608 -20.73 22.37 3.20
C LEU A 608 -21.64 21.59 2.23
N GLY A 609 -22.35 20.57 2.73
CA GLY A 609 -23.21 19.72 1.93
C GLY A 609 -22.44 18.80 0.95
N PRO A 610 -23.18 18.08 0.09
CA PRO A 610 -22.58 17.10 -0.83
C PRO A 610 -21.57 17.69 -1.81
N THR A 611 -21.78 18.94 -2.24
CA THR A 611 -20.87 19.65 -3.16
C THR A 611 -19.53 19.96 -2.50
N GLY A 612 -19.52 20.32 -1.20
CA GLY A 612 -18.31 20.51 -0.42
C GLY A 612 -17.48 19.23 -0.31
N VAL A 613 -18.12 18.07 -0.19
CA VAL A 613 -17.43 16.77 -0.17
C VAL A 613 -16.76 16.48 -1.52
N VAL A 614 -17.42 16.79 -2.65
CA VAL A 614 -16.78 16.64 -3.97
C VAL A 614 -15.52 17.49 -4.06
N GLY A 615 -15.56 18.73 -3.57
CA GLY A 615 -14.36 19.55 -3.47
C GLY A 615 -13.28 18.94 -2.59
N LEU A 616 -13.64 18.45 -1.39
CA LEU A 616 -12.71 17.78 -0.49
C LEU A 616 -12.03 16.58 -1.17
N LEU A 617 -12.80 15.70 -1.79
CA LEU A 617 -12.28 14.50 -2.47
C LEU A 617 -11.34 14.87 -3.63
N GLY A 618 -11.68 15.90 -4.42
CA GLY A 618 -10.81 16.43 -5.45
C GLY A 618 -9.50 16.98 -4.87
N GLY A 619 -9.58 17.80 -3.81
CA GLY A 619 -8.43 18.34 -3.11
C GLY A 619 -7.51 17.27 -2.55
N VAL A 620 -8.05 16.29 -1.81
CA VAL A 620 -7.28 15.16 -1.25
C VAL A 620 -6.63 14.33 -2.36
N SER A 621 -7.35 14.04 -3.45
CA SER A 621 -6.83 13.21 -4.54
C SER A 621 -5.62 13.86 -5.22
N VAL A 622 -5.71 15.14 -5.57
CA VAL A 622 -4.63 15.85 -6.29
C VAL A 622 -3.41 16.07 -5.39
N THR A 623 -3.62 16.62 -4.19
CA THR A 623 -2.51 16.91 -3.27
C THR A 623 -1.95 15.65 -2.63
N GLY A 624 -2.80 14.69 -2.29
CA GLY A 624 -2.41 13.42 -1.70
C GLY A 624 -1.55 12.58 -2.65
N PHE A 625 -1.93 12.50 -3.93
CA PHE A 625 -1.13 11.83 -4.94
C PHE A 625 0.26 12.46 -5.10
N ALA A 626 0.32 13.79 -5.28
CA ALA A 626 1.59 14.49 -5.44
C ALA A 626 2.49 14.34 -4.21
N MET A 627 1.92 14.49 -3.00
CA MET A 627 2.64 14.37 -1.74
C MET A 627 3.13 12.93 -1.50
N ALA A 628 2.31 11.91 -1.80
CA ALA A 628 2.70 10.51 -1.65
C ALA A 628 3.88 10.14 -2.56
N VAL A 629 3.86 10.58 -3.83
CA VAL A 629 4.99 10.37 -4.76
C VAL A 629 6.23 11.11 -4.26
N PHE A 630 6.08 12.38 -3.87
CA PHE A 630 7.18 13.18 -3.31
C PHE A 630 7.85 12.46 -2.14
N MET A 631 7.08 12.08 -1.13
CA MET A 631 7.60 11.48 0.09
C MET A 631 8.25 10.13 -0.17
N SER A 632 7.59 9.25 -0.92
CA SER A 632 8.10 7.92 -1.21
C SER A 632 9.40 7.97 -2.00
N ASN A 633 9.49 8.84 -3.00
CA ASN A 633 10.68 8.93 -3.85
C ASN A 633 11.83 9.67 -3.15
N ALA A 634 11.57 10.72 -2.39
CA ALA A 634 12.59 11.39 -1.59
C ALA A 634 13.22 10.42 -0.58
N GLY A 635 12.39 9.72 0.18
CA GLY A 635 12.85 8.75 1.19
C GLY A 635 13.66 7.61 0.57
N GLY A 636 13.16 7.02 -0.54
CA GLY A 636 13.88 5.95 -1.25
C GLY A 636 15.21 6.41 -1.86
N ALA A 637 15.28 7.67 -2.31
CA ALA A 637 16.52 8.22 -2.85
C ALA A 637 17.58 8.46 -1.75
N TRP A 638 17.19 8.93 -0.56
CA TRP A 638 18.13 9.10 0.56
C TRP A 638 18.69 7.77 1.04
N ASP A 639 17.87 6.75 1.21
CA ASP A 639 18.30 5.40 1.61
C ASP A 639 19.31 4.82 0.60
N ASN A 640 18.98 4.86 -0.69
CA ASN A 640 19.87 4.35 -1.72
C ASN A 640 21.12 5.24 -1.90
N ALA A 641 21.08 6.53 -1.62
CA ALA A 641 22.26 7.38 -1.59
C ALA A 641 23.22 6.99 -0.44
N LYS A 642 22.68 6.66 0.77
CA LYS A 642 23.45 6.09 1.87
C LYS A 642 24.12 4.78 1.45
N LYS A 643 23.38 3.83 0.90
CA LYS A 643 23.89 2.53 0.42
C LYS A 643 24.93 2.68 -0.69
N TYR A 644 24.77 3.68 -1.58
CA TYR A 644 25.78 3.99 -2.60
C TYR A 644 27.12 4.43 -2.00
N ILE A 645 27.09 5.22 -0.92
CA ILE A 645 28.29 5.64 -0.20
C ILE A 645 28.91 4.45 0.53
N GLU A 646 28.12 3.62 1.20
CA GLU A 646 28.59 2.43 1.93
C GLU A 646 29.36 1.44 1.05
N ARG A 647 29.05 1.38 -0.25
CA ARG A 647 29.80 0.57 -1.26
C ARG A 647 31.16 1.15 -1.65
N GLY A 648 31.66 2.14 -0.94
CA GLY A 648 33.01 2.71 -1.13
C GLY A 648 33.03 4.01 -1.95
N ASN A 649 31.88 4.54 -2.39
CA ASN A 649 31.82 5.84 -3.05
C ASN A 649 31.90 6.99 -2.02
N HIS A 650 32.38 8.16 -2.44
CA HIS A 650 32.43 9.38 -1.56
C HIS A 650 33.05 9.14 -0.17
N GLY A 651 34.06 8.30 -0.06
CA GLY A 651 34.75 8.00 1.19
C GLY A 651 34.32 6.74 1.93
N GLY A 652 33.22 6.10 1.51
CA GLY A 652 32.79 4.82 2.05
C GLY A 652 32.17 4.85 3.44
N LYS A 653 31.89 3.67 3.97
CA LYS A 653 31.26 3.47 5.29
C LYS A 653 32.10 4.10 6.41
N GLY A 654 31.48 4.85 7.31
CA GLY A 654 32.13 5.52 8.44
C GLY A 654 32.72 6.90 8.12
N SER A 655 32.74 7.34 6.85
CA SER A 655 33.15 8.70 6.45
C SER A 655 32.17 9.78 6.95
N GLU A 656 32.59 11.05 6.91
CA GLU A 656 31.69 12.18 7.21
C GLU A 656 30.55 12.28 6.20
N GLN A 657 30.79 11.89 4.94
CA GLN A 657 29.77 11.78 3.90
C GLN A 657 28.74 10.71 4.23
N HIS A 658 29.20 9.55 4.73
CA HIS A 658 28.30 8.49 5.21
C HIS A 658 27.42 8.96 6.37
N LYS A 659 28.01 9.64 7.36
CA LYS A 659 27.25 10.21 8.50
C LYS A 659 26.21 11.23 8.02
N ALA A 660 26.54 12.08 7.06
CA ALA A 660 25.61 13.02 6.48
C ALA A 660 24.46 12.29 5.75
N ALA A 661 24.76 11.21 5.05
CA ALA A 661 23.77 10.39 4.33
C ALA A 661 22.85 9.64 5.30
N VAL A 662 23.36 9.13 6.42
CA VAL A 662 22.55 8.52 7.50
C VAL A 662 21.53 9.53 8.04
N VAL A 663 21.92 10.79 8.23
CA VAL A 663 20.96 11.85 8.65
C VAL A 663 19.88 12.05 7.58
N GLY A 664 20.24 12.04 6.30
CA GLY A 664 19.27 12.14 5.21
C GLY A 664 18.30 10.97 5.17
N ASP A 665 18.78 9.75 5.34
CA ASP A 665 18.00 8.53 5.40
C ASP A 665 17.04 8.54 6.60
N THR A 666 17.53 8.88 7.80
CA THR A 666 16.70 9.03 9.00
C THR A 666 15.54 10.04 8.83
N VAL A 667 15.74 11.11 8.05
CA VAL A 667 14.67 12.05 7.68
C VAL A 667 13.72 11.42 6.65
N GLY A 668 14.25 10.62 5.74
CA GLY A 668 13.53 9.97 4.66
C GLY A 668 12.66 8.80 5.10
N ASP A 669 13.04 8.11 6.17
CA ASP A 669 12.35 6.91 6.67
C ASP A 669 10.86 7.15 7.00
N PRO A 670 10.48 8.16 7.80
CA PRO A 670 9.07 8.49 8.00
C PRO A 670 8.34 8.86 6.71
N PHE A 671 9.05 9.41 5.71
CA PHE A 671 8.48 9.78 4.43
C PHE A 671 8.12 8.54 3.60
N LYS A 672 9.09 7.62 3.41
CA LYS A 672 8.93 6.47 2.49
C LYS A 672 8.07 5.35 3.06
N ASP A 673 8.07 5.14 4.38
CA ASP A 673 7.51 3.94 5.02
C ASP A 673 6.29 4.23 5.91
N THR A 674 6.04 5.49 6.30
CA THR A 674 4.88 5.86 7.11
C THR A 674 3.96 6.83 6.38
N SER A 675 4.39 8.07 6.15
CA SER A 675 3.52 9.15 5.66
C SER A 675 3.14 8.95 4.19
N GLY A 676 4.11 8.70 3.31
CA GLY A 676 3.87 8.54 1.88
C GLY A 676 2.85 7.43 1.55
N PRO A 677 3.07 6.18 1.98
CA PRO A 677 2.11 5.10 1.76
C PRO A 677 0.76 5.31 2.44
N SER A 678 0.72 5.96 3.61
CA SER A 678 -0.52 6.23 4.32
C SER A 678 -1.42 7.24 3.60
N LEU A 679 -0.85 8.16 2.81
CA LEU A 679 -1.61 9.08 1.96
C LEU A 679 -2.38 8.35 0.85
N ASN A 680 -1.84 7.26 0.32
CA ASN A 680 -2.55 6.38 -0.62
C ASN A 680 -3.87 5.87 -0.01
N ILE A 681 -3.84 5.45 1.25
CA ILE A 681 -5.03 4.99 1.97
C ILE A 681 -5.96 6.17 2.28
N LEU A 682 -5.42 7.31 2.73
CA LEU A 682 -6.21 8.51 3.04
C LEU A 682 -7.11 8.92 1.86
N ILE A 683 -6.56 8.96 0.64
CA ILE A 683 -7.28 9.34 -0.58
C ILE A 683 -8.51 8.44 -0.78
N LYS A 684 -8.35 7.13 -0.66
CA LYS A 684 -9.42 6.14 -0.86
C LYS A 684 -10.40 6.12 0.32
N LEU A 685 -9.89 6.18 1.55
CA LEU A 685 -10.71 6.18 2.75
C LEU A 685 -11.65 7.40 2.81
N CYS A 686 -11.16 8.59 2.48
CA CYS A 686 -12.03 9.78 2.41
C CYS A 686 -13.19 9.56 1.43
N SER A 687 -12.92 8.93 0.28
CA SER A 687 -13.95 8.63 -0.73
C SER A 687 -14.95 7.59 -0.22
N THR A 688 -14.48 6.47 0.34
CA THR A 688 -15.37 5.40 0.84
C THR A 688 -16.19 5.84 2.05
N VAL A 689 -15.61 6.61 2.98
CA VAL A 689 -16.34 7.23 4.09
C VAL A 689 -17.43 8.16 3.56
N SER A 690 -17.11 9.02 2.60
CA SER A 690 -18.07 9.95 1.99
C SER A 690 -19.23 9.21 1.32
N ILE A 691 -18.94 8.12 0.61
CA ILE A 691 -19.96 7.26 -0.02
C ILE A 691 -20.89 6.66 1.04
N VAL A 692 -20.35 6.07 2.09
CA VAL A 692 -21.14 5.44 3.16
C VAL A 692 -22.02 6.44 3.91
N PHE A 693 -21.49 7.64 4.17
CA PHE A 693 -22.22 8.68 4.89
C PHE A 693 -22.99 9.65 3.98
N SER A 694 -23.09 9.37 2.67
CA SER A 694 -23.77 10.24 1.70
C SER A 694 -25.24 10.48 2.06
N GLY A 695 -25.98 9.47 2.49
CA GLY A 695 -27.36 9.60 2.95
C GLY A 695 -27.51 10.47 4.19
N LEU A 696 -26.59 10.36 5.14
CA LEU A 696 -26.56 11.24 6.32
C LEU A 696 -26.29 12.69 5.90
N ILE A 697 -25.35 12.91 5.00
CA ILE A 697 -24.97 14.24 4.48
C ILE A 697 -26.12 14.88 3.72
N LEU A 698 -26.87 14.11 2.94
CA LEU A 698 -28.05 14.60 2.22
C LEU A 698 -29.18 15.00 3.21
N ALA A 699 -29.39 14.20 4.26
CA ALA A 699 -30.45 14.47 5.23
C ALA A 699 -30.10 15.61 6.20
N PHE A 700 -28.81 15.73 6.57
CA PHE A 700 -28.38 16.68 7.61
C PHE A 700 -27.16 17.46 7.14
N ASN A 701 -27.37 18.58 6.45
CA ASN A 701 -26.31 19.52 6.16
C ASN A 701 -26.80 20.98 6.40
N LEU A 702 -25.84 21.85 6.75
CA LEU A 702 -26.15 23.24 7.05
C LEU A 702 -26.60 24.05 5.82
N MET A 703 -26.22 23.60 4.62
CA MET A 703 -26.60 24.27 3.37
C MET A 703 -28.11 24.18 3.10
N ASN A 704 -28.80 23.19 3.69
CA ASN A 704 -30.26 23.07 3.58
C ASN A 704 -31.03 24.18 4.40
N PHE A 705 -30.32 24.94 5.24
CA PHE A 705 -30.88 25.99 6.08
C PHE A 705 -30.49 27.41 5.65
N ILE A 706 -29.62 27.53 4.65
CA ILE A 706 -29.15 28.77 4.05
C ILE A 706 -29.74 28.94 2.66
#